data_a8d7434a86e3ceebc2eb1090846eb008
#
_entry.id   a8d7434a86e3ceebc2eb1090846eb008
#
_cell.length_a   1.000
_cell.length_b   1.000
_cell.length_c   1.000
_cell.angle_alpha   90.00
_cell.angle_beta   90.00
_cell.angle_gamma   90.00
#
_symmetry.space_group_name_H-M   'P 1'
#
loop_
_entity.id
_entity.type
_entity.pdbx_description
1 polymer ?
#
loop_
_entity_poly.entity_id
_entity_poly.type
_entity_poly.pdbx_seq_one_letter_code
_entity_poly.pdbx_strand_id
1 'polypeptide(L)'
;MSSEKNLRTEQVHIDEVSCQATSTIQWFVEDKNKKGNATHPITHNNKLSVHICGKEGFAAIAKDIAAAKESIDLVCWGFDPGMELTRNGYTWPRAETYGDLLIAAGKRGVRVRLLVWYSYSGGKVQKHMPGHTHGTNPWTIRTGDLELQQLSATRSLQLIREHARENRHKKEWNIPGDKLAAMAREEYCCSWYKAAFAGRLQGISIRKRDGDSGSIGESLDRETRKPDVVERKLFTLGGTHHQKPILIDFAYNDGKKAVAYVMGLNSLTDYWDTPEHCVENPLREQGAAKTKQERAEGVKDFSDFETLMPYRDYACRIEGGRALIPVHENFERAWERAGGAAPAKPYVCSAPPSALLRKAAPGDSTVQIVRTQPEEDDFTIKDIYFNATRVAAAGTGYLYMENQYFQYQDWAEHLLAIRKKVIAGWNRNCAKIGKTNEDLPVMHVFVVIPAPEKAQMVPRTYDTLATLGQQDGMTGQVKMIDEANEKARRDEAASKQYAFRGVTGMRATQETLPDVISTANRIDKPSKLILEKTYGLQVCVAVLNACEFNQARRQWRYREIYIHSKLLLIDDGFFTLGSANLNQRSMVVDSEINLATNDPRHATELRKRVWSQLATEKNNGGNATPQEIENTFNNWVRLMKKNKDRQKSSSTDPVDKQMEGFIVPLDDGRSSTIRFG
;
A
#
# COMPACT_ATOMS: atom_id res chain seq x y z
N MET A 1 -11.21 -6.47 -21.76
CA MET A 1 -12.65 -6.61 -22.14
C MET A 1 -13.53 -7.17 -21.03
N SER A 2 -13.05 -7.97 -20.07
CA SER A 2 -13.90 -8.52 -19.00
C SER A 2 -14.27 -7.50 -17.90
N SER A 3 -13.43 -6.51 -17.62
CA SER A 3 -13.68 -5.50 -16.59
C SER A 3 -14.81 -4.53 -16.94
N GLU A 4 -14.99 -4.20 -18.23
CA GLU A 4 -16.09 -3.32 -18.65
C GLU A 4 -17.48 -3.96 -18.54
N LYS A 5 -17.57 -5.29 -18.55
CA LYS A 5 -18.87 -6.00 -18.49
C LYS A 5 -19.55 -5.91 -17.12
N ASN A 6 -18.79 -5.64 -16.07
CA ASN A 6 -19.29 -5.59 -14.70
C ASN A 6 -19.60 -4.16 -14.22
N LEU A 7 -19.18 -3.14 -14.98
CA LEU A 7 -19.46 -1.75 -14.64
C LEU A 7 -20.82 -1.35 -15.19
N ARG A 8 -21.62 -0.65 -14.37
CA ARG A 8 -22.88 -0.04 -14.86
C ARG A 8 -22.55 1.05 -15.85
N THR A 9 -23.29 1.07 -16.96
CA THR A 9 -23.25 2.19 -17.91
C THR A 9 -23.92 3.39 -17.27
N GLU A 10 -23.31 4.55 -17.31
CA GLU A 10 -23.76 5.71 -16.60
C GLU A 10 -23.96 6.90 -17.51
N GLN A 11 -24.98 7.68 -17.14
CA GLN A 11 -25.27 8.92 -17.82
C GLN A 11 -24.71 10.07 -16.98
N VAL A 12 -23.81 10.85 -17.59
CA VAL A 12 -23.39 12.12 -17.01
C VAL A 12 -24.40 13.16 -17.45
N HIS A 13 -25.07 13.75 -16.48
CA HIS A 13 -26.00 14.86 -16.71
C HIS A 13 -25.28 16.18 -16.46
N ILE A 14 -25.49 17.13 -17.37
CA ILE A 14 -24.98 18.49 -17.22
C ILE A 14 -26.16 19.39 -17.04
N ASP A 15 -26.24 20.11 -15.91
CA ASP A 15 -27.24 21.14 -15.68
C ASP A 15 -26.98 22.31 -16.64
N GLU A 16 -27.90 22.54 -17.55
CA GLU A 16 -27.75 23.56 -18.58
C GLU A 16 -27.77 24.99 -18.00
N VAL A 17 -28.31 25.18 -16.81
CA VAL A 17 -28.40 26.51 -16.17
C VAL A 17 -27.14 26.82 -15.37
N SER A 18 -26.71 25.90 -14.50
CA SER A 18 -25.52 26.08 -13.66
C SER A 18 -24.24 25.64 -14.34
N CYS A 19 -24.36 24.90 -15.45
CA CYS A 19 -23.24 24.19 -16.12
C CYS A 19 -22.49 23.23 -15.19
N GLN A 20 -23.16 22.62 -14.22
CA GLN A 20 -22.57 21.63 -13.35
C GLN A 20 -22.77 20.24 -13.90
N ALA A 21 -21.70 19.44 -13.94
CA ALA A 21 -21.80 18.03 -14.28
C ALA A 21 -22.28 17.26 -13.04
N THR A 22 -23.31 16.45 -13.21
CA THR A 22 -23.80 15.52 -12.19
C THR A 22 -23.82 14.11 -12.75
N SER A 23 -23.69 13.13 -11.87
CA SER A 23 -23.70 11.72 -12.24
C SER A 23 -24.61 10.93 -11.31
N THR A 24 -25.36 10.01 -11.88
CA THR A 24 -26.18 9.04 -11.13
C THR A 24 -25.41 7.75 -10.81
N ILE A 25 -24.10 7.77 -10.98
CA ILE A 25 -23.19 6.62 -10.86
C ILE A 25 -23.20 6.05 -9.45
N GLN A 26 -23.28 4.72 -9.35
CA GLN A 26 -23.03 4.03 -8.12
C GLN A 26 -21.52 3.82 -7.91
N TRP A 27 -21.07 4.03 -6.68
CA TRP A 27 -19.68 3.81 -6.28
C TRP A 27 -19.24 2.35 -6.35
N PHE A 28 -20.19 1.43 -6.17
CA PHE A 28 -19.93 0.00 -6.03
C PHE A 28 -20.02 -0.74 -7.35
N VAL A 29 -19.40 -1.91 -7.40
CA VAL A 29 -19.45 -2.83 -8.53
C VAL A 29 -20.54 -3.87 -8.28
N GLU A 30 -21.46 -4.03 -9.23
CA GLU A 30 -22.48 -5.08 -9.21
C GLU A 30 -22.29 -6.04 -10.38
N ASP A 31 -22.29 -7.35 -10.10
CA ASP A 31 -22.33 -8.36 -11.15
C ASP A 31 -23.76 -8.51 -11.67
N LYS A 32 -24.03 -7.94 -12.85
CA LYS A 32 -25.35 -8.00 -13.48
C LYS A 32 -25.76 -9.41 -13.93
N ASN A 33 -24.83 -10.35 -14.04
CA ASN A 33 -25.08 -11.69 -14.57
C ASN A 33 -25.35 -12.73 -13.49
N LYS A 34 -25.10 -12.40 -12.20
CA LYS A 34 -25.31 -13.33 -11.07
C LYS A 34 -26.54 -12.91 -10.26
N LYS A 35 -27.73 -13.31 -10.73
CA LYS A 35 -28.94 -13.20 -9.91
C LYS A 35 -28.77 -14.01 -8.62
N GLY A 36 -28.68 -13.34 -7.49
CA GLY A 36 -28.85 -13.92 -6.16
C GLY A 36 -27.59 -14.33 -5.39
N ASN A 37 -26.40 -14.42 -6.00
CA ASN A 37 -25.16 -14.79 -5.31
C ASN A 37 -23.98 -13.91 -5.77
N ALA A 38 -24.05 -12.61 -5.47
CA ALA A 38 -22.90 -11.75 -5.65
C ALA A 38 -21.78 -12.21 -4.70
N THR A 39 -20.62 -12.58 -5.23
CA THR A 39 -19.40 -12.88 -4.45
C THR A 39 -18.89 -11.65 -3.69
N HIS A 40 -19.39 -10.46 -4.06
CA HIS A 40 -19.07 -9.17 -3.46
C HIS A 40 -20.35 -8.40 -3.13
N PRO A 41 -21.13 -8.84 -2.12
CA PRO A 41 -22.40 -8.18 -1.81
C PRO A 41 -22.15 -6.76 -1.25
N ILE A 42 -22.97 -5.81 -1.69
CA ILE A 42 -23.07 -4.51 -1.04
C ILE A 42 -23.89 -4.68 0.24
N THR A 43 -23.28 -4.37 1.38
CA THR A 43 -23.89 -4.60 2.70
C THR A 43 -24.06 -3.29 3.45
N HIS A 44 -25.15 -3.13 4.23
CA HIS A 44 -25.56 -1.83 4.77
C HIS A 44 -25.57 -1.76 6.30
N ASN A 45 -25.13 -2.82 6.99
CA ASN A 45 -25.30 -2.97 8.43
C ASN A 45 -23.98 -3.11 9.17
N ASN A 46 -22.94 -2.38 8.76
CA ASN A 46 -21.58 -2.52 9.28
C ASN A 46 -21.18 -1.32 10.13
N LYS A 47 -20.37 -1.55 11.17
CA LYS A 47 -19.72 -0.49 11.94
C LYS A 47 -18.25 -0.44 11.58
N LEU A 48 -17.75 0.74 11.25
CA LEU A 48 -16.38 0.96 10.83
C LEU A 48 -15.60 1.78 11.84
N SER A 49 -14.30 1.49 11.95
CA SER A 49 -13.31 2.34 12.63
C SER A 49 -12.02 2.32 11.82
N VAL A 50 -11.55 3.50 11.40
CA VAL A 50 -10.30 3.63 10.64
C VAL A 50 -9.17 4.06 11.57
N HIS A 51 -8.10 3.28 11.59
CA HIS A 51 -6.88 3.50 12.36
C HIS A 51 -5.77 3.98 11.44
N ILE A 52 -5.09 5.04 11.83
CA ILE A 52 -3.97 5.63 11.09
C ILE A 52 -2.67 5.23 11.79
N CYS A 53 -1.72 4.71 11.04
CA CYS A 53 -0.44 4.19 11.48
C CYS A 53 -0.50 2.95 12.39
N GLY A 54 0.67 2.30 12.51
CA GLY A 54 0.80 1.03 13.20
C GLY A 54 0.41 1.11 14.67
N LYS A 55 0.74 2.19 15.38
CA LYS A 55 0.40 2.34 16.81
C LYS A 55 -1.11 2.19 17.07
N GLU A 56 -1.95 2.87 16.30
CA GLU A 56 -3.40 2.78 16.46
C GLU A 56 -3.93 1.40 16.02
N GLY A 57 -3.53 0.96 14.82
CA GLY A 57 -4.02 -0.29 14.22
C GLY A 57 -3.62 -1.52 15.04
N PHE A 58 -2.36 -1.64 15.41
CA PHE A 58 -1.87 -2.78 16.19
C PHE A 58 -2.39 -2.78 17.62
N ALA A 59 -2.61 -1.63 18.24
CA ALA A 59 -3.23 -1.57 19.57
C ALA A 59 -4.68 -2.10 19.54
N ALA A 60 -5.46 -1.76 18.50
CA ALA A 60 -6.80 -2.30 18.32
C ALA A 60 -6.78 -3.82 18.08
N ILE A 61 -5.87 -4.32 17.23
CA ILE A 61 -5.69 -5.75 16.96
C ILE A 61 -5.30 -6.50 18.25
N ALA A 62 -4.34 -5.98 19.02
CA ALA A 62 -3.93 -6.59 20.30
C ALA A 62 -5.11 -6.73 21.28
N LYS A 63 -5.93 -5.67 21.39
CA LYS A 63 -7.13 -5.68 22.23
C LYS A 63 -8.13 -6.75 21.81
N ASP A 64 -8.41 -6.86 20.51
CA ASP A 64 -9.40 -7.83 19.99
C ASP A 64 -8.86 -9.27 20.10
N ILE A 65 -7.57 -9.53 19.86
CA ILE A 65 -6.92 -10.84 20.09
C ILE A 65 -6.98 -11.25 21.57
N ALA A 66 -6.70 -10.32 22.48
CA ALA A 66 -6.78 -10.58 23.92
C ALA A 66 -8.23 -10.91 24.37
N ALA A 67 -9.22 -10.30 23.72
CA ALA A 67 -10.62 -10.50 24.01
C ALA A 67 -11.24 -11.75 23.34
N ALA A 68 -10.57 -12.35 22.35
CA ALA A 68 -11.05 -13.46 21.55
C ALA A 68 -11.48 -14.67 22.41
N LYS A 69 -12.60 -15.34 22.01
CA LYS A 69 -13.23 -16.44 22.76
C LYS A 69 -13.28 -17.76 21.98
N GLU A 70 -13.40 -17.72 20.64
CA GLU A 70 -13.59 -18.91 19.83
C GLU A 70 -12.55 -19.06 18.72
N SER A 71 -12.32 -18.01 17.92
CA SER A 71 -11.47 -18.12 16.75
C SER A 71 -10.70 -16.83 16.42
N ILE A 72 -9.49 -17.01 15.88
CA ILE A 72 -8.67 -15.96 15.29
C ILE A 72 -8.13 -16.51 13.97
N ASP A 73 -8.52 -15.90 12.86
CA ASP A 73 -8.07 -16.24 11.52
C ASP A 73 -7.25 -15.07 10.95
N LEU A 74 -5.98 -15.34 10.65
CA LEU A 74 -5.05 -14.32 10.16
C LEU A 74 -4.52 -14.70 8.78
N VAL A 75 -4.52 -13.73 7.87
CA VAL A 75 -3.78 -13.81 6.61
C VAL A 75 -2.68 -12.76 6.64
N CYS A 76 -1.47 -13.13 6.29
CA CYS A 76 -0.31 -12.24 6.34
C CYS A 76 0.56 -12.42 5.09
N TRP A 77 1.04 -11.32 4.53
CA TRP A 77 2.16 -11.37 3.59
C TRP A 77 3.45 -11.76 4.30
N GLY A 78 3.65 -11.26 5.51
CA GLY A 78 4.72 -11.65 6.41
C GLY A 78 4.24 -11.69 7.86
N PHE A 79 4.86 -12.50 8.69
CA PHE A 79 4.51 -12.62 10.10
C PHE A 79 5.77 -12.65 10.96
N ASP A 80 5.79 -11.79 11.97
CA ASP A 80 6.86 -11.67 12.95
C ASP A 80 6.33 -11.98 14.36
N PRO A 81 6.52 -13.20 14.87
CA PRO A 81 6.04 -13.55 16.19
C PRO A 81 6.72 -12.75 17.31
N GLY A 82 7.92 -12.20 17.06
CA GLY A 82 8.66 -11.37 18.01
C GLY A 82 8.27 -9.89 18.01
N MET A 83 7.35 -9.46 17.13
CA MET A 83 6.84 -8.10 17.09
C MET A 83 5.92 -7.82 18.28
N GLU A 84 6.08 -6.68 18.93
CA GLU A 84 5.14 -6.18 19.93
C GLU A 84 4.10 -5.26 19.26
N LEU A 85 2.82 -5.59 19.42
CA LEU A 85 1.72 -4.79 18.85
C LEU A 85 1.52 -3.48 19.62
N THR A 86 1.77 -3.50 20.94
CA THR A 86 1.87 -2.31 21.80
C THR A 86 3.26 -2.21 22.37
N ARG A 87 3.77 -0.99 22.61
CA ARG A 87 5.16 -0.79 23.05
C ARG A 87 5.21 0.21 24.20
N ASN A 88 5.63 -0.25 25.38
CA ASN A 88 5.65 0.52 26.61
C ASN A 88 7.07 0.73 27.17
N GLY A 89 8.11 0.26 26.47
CA GLY A 89 9.51 0.35 26.87
C GLY A 89 10.44 0.42 25.67
N TYR A 90 11.76 0.48 25.92
CA TYR A 90 12.78 0.67 24.90
C TYR A 90 13.57 -0.59 24.56
N THR A 91 13.52 -1.61 25.40
CA THR A 91 14.26 -2.86 25.19
C THR A 91 13.29 -4.01 24.97
N TRP A 92 13.52 -4.78 23.94
CA TRP A 92 12.73 -5.96 23.61
C TRP A 92 12.76 -7.02 24.74
N PRO A 93 11.61 -7.67 25.08
CA PRO A 93 10.25 -7.34 24.68
C PRO A 93 9.71 -6.13 25.45
N ARG A 94 9.17 -5.14 24.70
CA ARG A 94 8.62 -3.89 25.25
C ARG A 94 7.19 -4.05 25.78
N ALA A 95 6.52 -5.14 25.39
CA ALA A 95 5.22 -5.63 25.85
C ALA A 95 5.06 -7.09 25.39
N GLU A 96 3.85 -7.66 25.51
CA GLU A 96 3.53 -8.97 24.93
C GLU A 96 3.75 -8.94 23.41
N THR A 97 4.47 -9.95 22.90
CA THR A 97 4.70 -10.11 21.47
C THR A 97 3.47 -10.68 20.77
N TYR A 98 3.40 -10.53 19.45
CA TYR A 98 2.33 -11.13 18.64
C TYR A 98 2.26 -12.64 18.87
N GLY A 99 3.41 -13.31 18.89
CA GLY A 99 3.49 -14.75 19.16
C GLY A 99 2.97 -15.11 20.55
N ASP A 100 3.29 -14.32 21.59
CA ASP A 100 2.79 -14.55 22.96
C ASP A 100 1.28 -14.36 23.06
N LEU A 101 0.73 -13.33 22.41
CA LEU A 101 -0.72 -13.08 22.35
C LEU A 101 -1.47 -14.27 21.73
N LEU A 102 -0.94 -14.83 20.62
CA LEU A 102 -1.54 -16.00 19.97
C LEU A 102 -1.41 -17.27 20.82
N ILE A 103 -0.25 -17.48 21.47
CA ILE A 103 -0.07 -18.60 22.42
C ILE A 103 -1.05 -18.47 23.58
N ALA A 104 -1.22 -17.28 24.15
CA ALA A 104 -2.19 -17.04 25.22
C ALA A 104 -3.63 -17.29 24.76
N ALA A 105 -3.99 -16.89 23.54
CA ALA A 105 -5.30 -17.19 22.97
C ALA A 105 -5.51 -18.72 22.84
N GLY A 106 -4.56 -19.45 22.27
CA GLY A 106 -4.62 -20.91 22.14
C GLY A 106 -4.75 -21.62 23.49
N LYS A 107 -4.03 -21.17 24.53
CA LYS A 107 -4.16 -21.70 25.91
C LYS A 107 -5.54 -21.44 26.51
N ARG A 108 -6.24 -20.38 26.10
CA ARG A 108 -7.64 -20.14 26.49
C ARG A 108 -8.66 -20.99 25.73
N GLY A 109 -8.20 -21.84 24.79
CA GLY A 109 -9.05 -22.66 23.93
C GLY A 109 -9.51 -21.99 22.64
N VAL A 110 -8.98 -20.83 22.32
CA VAL A 110 -9.26 -20.15 21.04
C VAL A 110 -8.54 -20.86 19.90
N ARG A 111 -9.27 -21.17 18.82
CA ARG A 111 -8.69 -21.71 17.59
C ARG A 111 -7.99 -20.61 16.80
N VAL A 112 -6.68 -20.71 16.62
CA VAL A 112 -5.88 -19.76 15.82
C VAL A 112 -5.46 -20.42 14.52
N ARG A 113 -5.79 -19.79 13.38
CA ARG A 113 -5.32 -20.21 12.06
C ARG A 113 -4.50 -19.07 11.42
N LEU A 114 -3.27 -19.34 11.08
CA LEU A 114 -2.35 -18.40 10.46
C LEU A 114 -1.98 -18.85 9.05
N LEU A 115 -2.35 -18.06 8.05
CA LEU A 115 -1.97 -18.25 6.65
C LEU A 115 -0.93 -17.21 6.27
N VAL A 116 0.29 -17.67 5.91
CA VAL A 116 1.40 -16.78 5.55
C VAL A 116 1.81 -17.04 4.11
N TRP A 117 2.02 -15.97 3.34
CA TRP A 117 2.64 -16.10 2.03
C TRP A 117 4.04 -16.69 2.13
N TYR A 118 4.37 -17.57 1.22
CA TYR A 118 5.70 -18.18 1.15
C TYR A 118 6.01 -18.60 -0.28
N SER A 119 7.02 -18.01 -0.90
CA SER A 119 7.48 -18.45 -2.21
C SER A 119 8.38 -19.67 -2.09
N TYR A 120 7.97 -20.77 -2.66
CA TYR A 120 8.80 -22.00 -2.69
C TYR A 120 10.04 -21.83 -3.56
N SER A 121 10.03 -20.93 -4.54
CA SER A 121 11.18 -20.64 -5.41
C SER A 121 12.18 -19.64 -4.82
N GLY A 122 11.75 -18.76 -3.90
CA GLY A 122 12.57 -17.67 -3.35
C GLY A 122 12.53 -17.52 -1.82
N GLY A 123 11.83 -18.40 -1.11
CA GLY A 123 11.53 -18.22 0.32
C GLY A 123 12.75 -18.10 1.23
N LYS A 124 13.87 -18.71 0.90
CA LYS A 124 15.11 -18.63 1.71
C LYS A 124 15.76 -17.25 1.69
N VAL A 125 15.46 -16.40 0.70
CA VAL A 125 16.04 -15.06 0.55
C VAL A 125 15.15 -13.99 1.18
N GLN A 126 13.89 -14.31 1.47
CA GLN A 126 12.87 -13.37 1.92
C GLN A 126 12.88 -13.17 3.43
N LYS A 127 12.87 -11.93 3.88
CA LYS A 127 12.95 -11.55 5.30
C LYS A 127 11.58 -11.43 6.00
N HIS A 128 10.50 -11.79 5.32
CA HIS A 128 9.11 -11.59 5.79
C HIS A 128 8.63 -12.60 6.85
N MET A 129 9.43 -13.61 7.17
CA MET A 129 9.17 -14.56 8.26
C MET A 129 10.44 -14.67 9.14
N PRO A 130 10.71 -13.67 10.02
CA PRO A 130 11.91 -13.69 10.88
C PRO A 130 11.99 -14.97 11.71
N GLY A 131 13.13 -15.62 11.72
CA GLY A 131 13.34 -16.90 12.41
C GLY A 131 12.92 -18.14 11.61
N HIS A 132 12.18 -18.02 10.50
CA HIS A 132 11.85 -19.13 9.60
C HIS A 132 12.64 -19.08 8.27
N THR A 133 12.67 -17.91 7.62
CA THR A 133 13.35 -17.74 6.32
C THR A 133 14.80 -17.25 6.45
N HIS A 134 15.14 -16.63 7.57
CA HIS A 134 16.49 -16.19 7.92
C HIS A 134 16.80 -16.60 9.35
N GLY A 135 18.02 -17.00 9.60
CA GLY A 135 18.52 -17.30 10.93
C GLY A 135 18.82 -18.76 11.14
N THR A 136 19.98 -19.17 10.69
CA THR A 136 20.77 -20.10 11.44
C THR A 136 21.72 -19.24 12.26
N ASN A 137 21.23 -18.72 13.41
CA ASN A 137 22.15 -18.15 14.37
C ASN A 137 23.03 -19.31 14.88
N PRO A 138 24.37 -19.31 14.65
CA PRO A 138 25.26 -20.34 15.18
C PRO A 138 25.30 -20.38 16.72
N TRP A 139 24.66 -19.39 17.35
CA TRP A 139 24.54 -19.24 18.80
C TRP A 139 23.25 -19.84 19.38
N THR A 140 22.56 -20.72 18.66
CA THR A 140 21.40 -21.39 19.22
C THR A 140 21.78 -22.00 20.56
N ILE A 141 21.43 -21.27 21.62
CA ILE A 141 21.14 -21.91 22.88
C ILE A 141 20.11 -22.94 22.51
N ARG A 142 20.41 -24.21 22.69
CA ARG A 142 19.46 -25.28 22.41
C ARG A 142 18.27 -25.13 23.34
N THR A 143 17.40 -24.17 23.02
CA THR A 143 16.07 -24.05 23.60
C THR A 143 15.14 -25.14 23.05
N GLY A 144 15.71 -26.08 22.29
CA GLY A 144 14.99 -27.22 21.72
C GLY A 144 14.25 -28.06 22.74
N ASP A 145 14.61 -27.93 24.00
CA ASP A 145 13.97 -28.59 25.14
C ASP A 145 13.37 -27.62 26.15
N LEU A 146 13.33 -26.29 25.86
CA LEU A 146 12.39 -25.44 26.58
C LEU A 146 11.03 -26.10 26.46
N GLU A 147 10.54 -26.57 27.57
CA GLU A 147 9.17 -27.08 27.69
C GLU A 147 8.32 -26.08 26.94
N LEU A 148 7.73 -26.50 25.84
CA LEU A 148 6.91 -25.66 24.94
C LEU A 148 5.81 -24.90 25.69
N GLN A 149 5.45 -25.41 26.88
CA GLN A 149 4.58 -24.76 27.86
C GLN A 149 5.14 -23.43 28.39
N GLN A 150 6.45 -23.19 28.32
CA GLN A 150 7.13 -21.98 28.80
C GLN A 150 7.66 -21.06 27.69
N LEU A 151 7.37 -21.35 26.42
CA LEU A 151 7.81 -20.51 25.32
C LEU A 151 7.16 -19.12 25.45
N SER A 152 7.97 -18.10 25.72
CA SER A 152 7.59 -16.70 25.72
C SER A 152 8.79 -15.81 25.44
N ALA A 153 8.54 -14.59 24.95
CA ALA A 153 9.57 -13.60 24.68
C ALA A 153 10.37 -13.22 25.93
N THR A 154 9.69 -13.00 27.06
CA THR A 154 10.34 -12.69 28.35
C THR A 154 11.25 -13.83 28.82
N ARG A 155 10.80 -15.08 28.71
CA ARG A 155 11.63 -16.24 29.12
C ARG A 155 12.83 -16.39 28.20
N SER A 156 12.69 -16.19 26.91
CA SER A 156 13.82 -16.22 25.95
C SER A 156 14.89 -15.19 26.30
N LEU A 157 14.48 -13.96 26.68
CA LEU A 157 15.42 -12.93 27.12
C LEU A 157 16.14 -13.31 28.45
N GLN A 158 15.39 -13.89 29.40
CA GLN A 158 15.98 -14.35 30.66
C GLN A 158 17.07 -15.42 30.43
N LEU A 159 16.77 -16.42 29.60
CA LEU A 159 17.71 -17.51 29.31
C LEU A 159 19.00 -17.02 28.65
N ILE A 160 18.89 -16.13 27.67
CA ILE A 160 20.09 -15.55 27.03
C ILE A 160 20.92 -14.74 28.05
N ARG A 161 20.25 -13.98 28.92
CA ARG A 161 20.96 -13.22 29.98
C ARG A 161 21.62 -14.12 31.01
N GLU A 162 20.96 -15.20 31.40
CA GLU A 162 21.53 -16.23 32.29
C GLU A 162 22.77 -16.86 31.65
N HIS A 163 22.64 -17.31 30.40
CA HIS A 163 23.74 -17.91 29.64
C HIS A 163 24.93 -16.94 29.46
N ALA A 164 24.67 -15.69 29.14
CA ALA A 164 25.71 -14.67 29.02
C ALA A 164 26.43 -14.41 30.36
N ARG A 165 25.73 -14.43 31.51
CA ARG A 165 26.33 -14.28 32.85
C ARG A 165 27.23 -15.48 33.19
N GLU A 166 26.76 -16.69 32.92
CA GLU A 166 27.53 -17.92 33.16
C GLU A 166 28.82 -17.99 32.32
N ASN A 167 28.75 -17.50 31.09
CA ASN A 167 29.84 -17.51 30.14
C ASN A 167 30.62 -16.20 30.00
N ARG A 168 30.42 -15.22 30.92
CA ARG A 168 31.06 -13.88 30.85
C ARG A 168 32.58 -13.91 30.79
N HIS A 169 33.21 -14.99 31.24
CA HIS A 169 34.64 -15.21 31.13
C HIS A 169 35.11 -15.46 29.71
N LYS A 170 34.23 -15.79 28.78
CA LYS A 170 34.52 -15.97 27.35
C LYS A 170 34.27 -14.65 26.63
N LYS A 171 35.24 -14.19 25.83
CA LYS A 171 35.20 -12.90 25.11
C LYS A 171 33.97 -12.77 24.23
N GLU A 172 33.50 -13.85 23.62
CA GLU A 172 32.29 -13.88 22.77
C GLU A 172 30.97 -13.60 23.49
N TRP A 173 30.94 -13.76 24.82
CA TRP A 173 29.76 -13.49 25.64
C TRP A 173 29.79 -12.15 26.40
N ASN A 174 30.80 -11.32 26.14
CA ASN A 174 30.85 -9.94 26.63
C ASN A 174 30.03 -9.05 25.67
N ILE A 175 28.72 -9.26 25.64
CA ILE A 175 27.78 -8.70 24.69
C ILE A 175 26.96 -7.59 25.35
N PRO A 176 26.81 -6.40 24.72
CA PRO A 176 25.89 -5.34 25.19
C PRO A 176 24.45 -5.84 25.33
N GLY A 177 23.71 -5.27 26.28
CA GLY A 177 22.35 -5.72 26.63
C GLY A 177 21.32 -5.60 25.51
N ASP A 178 21.46 -4.60 24.62
CA ASP A 178 20.65 -4.42 23.42
C ASP A 178 20.86 -5.54 22.39
N LYS A 179 22.11 -5.95 22.21
CA LYS A 179 22.46 -7.10 21.36
C LYS A 179 21.98 -8.43 21.93
N LEU A 180 22.02 -8.58 23.26
CA LEU A 180 21.42 -9.75 23.93
C LEU A 180 19.90 -9.81 23.68
N ALA A 181 19.21 -8.67 23.72
CA ALA A 181 17.80 -8.60 23.43
C ALA A 181 17.49 -8.96 21.97
N ALA A 182 18.30 -8.50 21.01
CA ALA A 182 18.15 -8.85 19.61
C ALA A 182 18.37 -10.35 19.35
N MET A 183 19.38 -10.96 20.00
CA MET A 183 19.62 -12.41 19.95
C MET A 183 18.45 -13.20 20.54
N ALA A 184 17.92 -12.76 21.67
CA ALA A 184 16.77 -13.39 22.31
C ALA A 184 15.53 -13.34 21.44
N ARG A 185 15.31 -12.24 20.76
CA ARG A 185 14.20 -12.06 19.81
C ARG A 185 14.30 -13.01 18.63
N GLU A 186 15.49 -13.14 18.03
CA GLU A 186 15.74 -14.08 16.93
C GLU A 186 15.50 -15.52 17.36
N GLU A 187 16.04 -15.93 18.52
CA GLU A 187 15.85 -17.26 19.09
C GLU A 187 14.37 -17.57 19.39
N TYR A 188 13.64 -16.58 19.94
CA TYR A 188 12.22 -16.71 20.18
C TYR A 188 11.45 -16.92 18.87
N CYS A 189 11.73 -16.15 17.83
CA CYS A 189 11.08 -16.29 16.53
C CYS A 189 11.35 -17.67 15.91
N CYS A 190 12.60 -18.14 15.96
CA CYS A 190 12.97 -19.47 15.49
C CYS A 190 12.22 -20.59 16.23
N SER A 191 12.18 -20.51 17.55
CA SER A 191 11.51 -21.49 18.40
C SER A 191 10.00 -21.49 18.19
N TRP A 192 9.38 -20.29 18.05
CA TRP A 192 7.97 -20.14 17.77
C TRP A 192 7.57 -20.82 16.45
N TYR A 193 8.29 -20.54 15.35
CA TYR A 193 8.00 -21.16 14.06
C TYR A 193 8.22 -22.66 14.04
N LYS A 194 9.31 -23.16 14.67
CA LYS A 194 9.53 -24.60 14.82
C LYS A 194 8.38 -25.30 15.54
N ALA A 195 7.90 -24.70 16.63
CA ALA A 195 6.80 -25.23 17.41
C ALA A 195 5.46 -25.15 16.64
N ALA A 196 5.19 -24.04 15.95
CA ALA A 196 3.97 -23.85 15.18
C ALA A 196 3.85 -24.84 14.02
N PHE A 197 4.91 -24.97 13.19
CA PHE A 197 4.90 -25.93 12.07
C PHE A 197 4.91 -27.39 12.52
N ALA A 198 5.43 -27.69 13.70
CA ALA A 198 5.35 -29.03 14.30
C ALA A 198 3.99 -29.32 14.97
N GLY A 199 3.03 -28.38 14.95
CA GLY A 199 1.72 -28.54 15.59
C GLY A 199 1.80 -28.63 17.12
N ARG A 200 2.83 -28.09 17.74
CA ARG A 200 3.09 -28.17 19.19
C ARG A 200 2.59 -26.97 19.98
N LEU A 201 2.12 -25.90 19.31
CA LEU A 201 1.48 -24.77 19.96
C LEU A 201 -0.03 -25.05 20.08
N GLN A 202 -0.52 -25.11 21.30
CA GLN A 202 -1.93 -25.41 21.58
C GLN A 202 -2.86 -24.43 20.85
N GLY A 203 -3.84 -24.96 20.12
CA GLY A 203 -4.86 -24.18 19.41
C GLY A 203 -4.36 -23.44 18.17
N ILE A 204 -3.06 -23.49 17.82
CA ILE A 204 -2.47 -22.77 16.70
C ILE A 204 -2.19 -23.72 15.53
N SER A 205 -2.68 -23.33 14.35
CA SER A 205 -2.38 -23.98 13.07
C SER A 205 -1.81 -22.98 12.10
N ILE A 206 -0.76 -23.33 11.38
CA ILE A 206 -0.10 -22.49 10.38
C ILE A 206 -0.04 -23.17 9.02
N ARG A 207 -0.33 -22.43 7.95
CA ARG A 207 -0.18 -22.87 6.57
C ARG A 207 0.59 -21.84 5.77
N LYS A 208 1.30 -22.30 4.73
CA LYS A 208 1.99 -21.47 3.75
C LYS A 208 1.21 -21.48 2.44
N ARG A 209 1.20 -20.33 1.74
CA ARG A 209 0.58 -20.21 0.42
C ARG A 209 1.47 -19.42 -0.53
N ASP A 210 1.71 -19.95 -1.72
CA ASP A 210 2.34 -19.27 -2.86
C ASP A 210 1.28 -18.75 -3.83
N GLY A 211 1.69 -17.97 -4.83
CA GLY A 211 0.85 -17.60 -5.97
C GLY A 211 0.72 -18.73 -6.98
N ASP A 212 -0.36 -18.76 -7.75
CA ASP A 212 -0.55 -19.69 -8.86
C ASP A 212 -0.08 -19.10 -10.18
N SER A 213 1.07 -19.57 -10.66
CA SER A 213 1.70 -19.04 -11.88
C SER A 213 0.87 -19.23 -13.16
N GLY A 214 0.02 -20.26 -13.22
CA GLY A 214 -0.87 -20.51 -14.35
C GLY A 214 -1.94 -19.45 -14.47
N SER A 215 -2.72 -19.26 -13.42
CA SER A 215 -3.80 -18.25 -13.38
C SER A 215 -3.26 -16.83 -13.55
N ILE A 216 -2.07 -16.53 -12.99
CA ILE A 216 -1.40 -15.25 -13.18
C ILE A 216 -1.05 -15.03 -14.66
N GLY A 217 -0.52 -16.04 -15.34
CA GLY A 217 -0.19 -15.96 -16.76
C GLY A 217 -1.41 -15.63 -17.62
N GLU A 218 -2.54 -16.31 -17.39
CA GLU A 218 -3.80 -16.06 -18.06
C GLU A 218 -4.34 -14.65 -17.80
N SER A 219 -4.23 -14.17 -16.57
CA SER A 219 -4.68 -12.82 -16.19
C SER A 219 -3.89 -11.73 -16.91
N LEU A 220 -2.57 -11.89 -17.01
CA LEU A 220 -1.69 -10.96 -17.73
C LEU A 220 -1.98 -10.93 -19.26
N ASP A 221 -2.43 -12.05 -19.84
CA ASP A 221 -2.79 -12.11 -21.26
C ASP A 221 -4.04 -11.29 -21.61
N ARG A 222 -4.87 -11.00 -20.63
CA ARG A 222 -6.09 -10.19 -20.78
C ARG A 222 -5.84 -8.70 -20.65
N GLU A 223 -4.67 -8.29 -20.13
CA GLU A 223 -4.33 -6.88 -19.97
C GLU A 223 -4.06 -6.19 -21.31
N THR A 224 -4.48 -4.92 -21.40
CA THR A 224 -4.23 -4.08 -22.59
C THR A 224 -2.74 -3.81 -22.75
N ARG A 225 -2.06 -3.47 -21.63
CA ARG A 225 -0.60 -3.30 -21.57
C ARG A 225 0.03 -4.56 -21.03
N LYS A 226 0.60 -5.33 -21.94
CA LYS A 226 1.29 -6.56 -21.55
C LYS A 226 2.68 -6.22 -21.02
N PRO A 227 3.13 -6.90 -19.95
CA PRO A 227 4.52 -6.83 -19.52
C PRO A 227 5.43 -7.42 -20.61
N ASP A 228 6.68 -6.99 -20.68
CA ASP A 228 7.67 -7.65 -21.52
C ASP A 228 7.94 -9.09 -21.05
N VAL A 229 8.70 -9.86 -21.83
CA VAL A 229 8.94 -11.29 -21.55
C VAL A 229 9.61 -11.51 -20.20
N VAL A 230 10.55 -10.63 -19.81
CA VAL A 230 11.29 -10.73 -18.54
C VAL A 230 10.37 -10.37 -17.38
N GLU A 231 9.68 -9.25 -17.49
CA GLU A 231 8.73 -8.77 -16.49
C GLU A 231 7.57 -9.77 -16.30
N ARG A 232 7.03 -10.32 -17.40
CA ARG A 232 6.02 -11.37 -17.33
C ARG A 232 6.50 -12.59 -16.55
N LYS A 233 7.73 -13.05 -16.80
CA LYS A 233 8.31 -14.18 -16.07
C LYS A 233 8.48 -13.87 -14.58
N LEU A 234 8.90 -12.66 -14.27
CA LEU A 234 9.01 -12.21 -12.86
C LEU A 234 7.65 -12.15 -12.18
N PHE A 235 6.61 -11.69 -12.87
CA PHE A 235 5.26 -11.66 -12.34
C PHE A 235 4.69 -13.07 -12.10
N THR A 236 4.84 -13.98 -13.05
CA THR A 236 4.31 -15.35 -12.91
C THR A 236 5.03 -16.16 -11.83
N LEU A 237 6.33 -15.96 -11.63
CA LEU A 237 7.10 -16.65 -10.62
C LEU A 237 7.09 -15.96 -9.24
N GLY A 238 6.81 -14.67 -9.22
CA GLY A 238 6.87 -13.83 -8.01
C GLY A 238 5.53 -13.32 -7.54
N GLY A 239 4.42 -13.88 -8.01
CA GLY A 239 3.09 -13.55 -7.51
C GLY A 239 2.96 -13.84 -6.02
N THR A 240 2.28 -12.97 -5.29
CA THR A 240 2.19 -13.06 -3.83
C THR A 240 0.77 -13.21 -3.34
N HIS A 241 0.62 -13.87 -2.20
CA HIS A 241 -0.60 -13.78 -1.40
C HIS A 241 -0.48 -12.53 -0.53
N HIS A 242 -0.88 -11.37 -1.09
CA HIS A 242 -0.60 -10.07 -0.50
C HIS A 242 -1.71 -9.54 0.41
N GLN A 243 -2.74 -10.33 0.65
CA GLN A 243 -3.83 -10.00 1.56
C GLN A 243 -3.38 -9.95 3.03
N LYS A 244 -4.05 -9.13 3.84
CA LYS A 244 -3.75 -8.95 5.27
C LYS A 244 -5.02 -8.86 6.14
N PRO A 245 -6.12 -9.60 5.84
CA PRO A 245 -7.27 -9.57 6.71
C PRO A 245 -7.02 -10.35 8.00
N ILE A 246 -7.67 -9.89 9.08
CA ILE A 246 -7.80 -10.61 10.33
C ILE A 246 -9.29 -10.76 10.62
N LEU A 247 -9.73 -11.95 11.04
CA LEU A 247 -11.10 -12.23 11.43
C LEU A 247 -11.11 -12.88 12.80
N ILE A 248 -11.88 -12.33 13.74
CA ILE A 248 -11.93 -12.77 15.14
C ILE A 248 -13.37 -13.08 15.51
N ASP A 249 -13.58 -14.24 16.15
CA ASP A 249 -14.85 -14.67 16.75
C ASP A 249 -16.05 -14.64 15.77
N PHE A 250 -15.83 -15.03 14.52
CA PHE A 250 -16.84 -14.98 13.46
C PHE A 250 -18.16 -15.64 13.85
N ALA A 251 -18.10 -16.83 14.45
CA ALA A 251 -19.29 -17.59 14.85
C ALA A 251 -19.62 -17.45 16.35
N TYR A 252 -18.71 -16.95 17.17
CA TYR A 252 -18.91 -16.86 18.61
C TYR A 252 -20.15 -16.06 18.99
N ASN A 253 -20.97 -16.66 19.87
CA ASN A 253 -22.22 -16.06 20.33
C ASN A 253 -23.07 -15.57 19.15
N ASP A 254 -23.20 -16.43 18.14
CA ASP A 254 -23.96 -16.17 16.91
C ASP A 254 -23.49 -14.91 16.16
N GLY A 255 -22.19 -14.64 16.17
CA GLY A 255 -21.57 -13.50 15.47
C GLY A 255 -21.69 -12.14 16.18
N LYS A 256 -22.23 -12.07 17.40
CA LYS A 256 -22.41 -10.81 18.14
C LYS A 256 -21.09 -10.11 18.52
N LYS A 257 -19.99 -10.86 18.54
CA LYS A 257 -18.65 -10.36 18.86
C LYS A 257 -17.68 -10.42 17.69
N ALA A 258 -18.19 -10.75 16.50
CA ALA A 258 -17.39 -10.88 15.31
C ALA A 258 -16.78 -9.54 14.89
N VAL A 259 -15.45 -9.56 14.61
CA VAL A 259 -14.66 -8.42 14.19
C VAL A 259 -13.77 -8.82 13.03
N ALA A 260 -13.65 -7.98 12.02
CA ALA A 260 -12.65 -8.14 10.97
C ALA A 260 -11.79 -6.88 10.79
N TYR A 261 -10.58 -7.07 10.28
CA TYR A 261 -9.70 -6.01 9.81
C TYR A 261 -9.45 -6.21 8.33
N VAL A 262 -9.53 -5.12 7.56
CA VAL A 262 -9.04 -5.01 6.19
C VAL A 262 -8.03 -3.86 6.17
N MET A 263 -6.79 -4.13 5.77
CA MET A 263 -5.70 -3.19 6.03
C MET A 263 -4.52 -3.33 5.06
N GLY A 264 -3.70 -2.28 4.99
CA GLY A 264 -2.36 -2.31 4.41
C GLY A 264 -1.31 -2.82 5.40
N LEU A 265 -1.51 -2.59 6.72
CA LEU A 265 -0.60 -3.00 7.78
C LEU A 265 -0.28 -4.50 7.71
N ASN A 266 0.99 -4.81 7.60
CA ASN A 266 1.46 -6.18 7.64
C ASN A 266 1.91 -6.55 9.06
N SER A 267 1.85 -7.84 9.40
CA SER A 267 2.24 -8.34 10.73
C SER A 267 3.77 -8.42 10.92
N LEU A 268 4.45 -7.32 10.62
CA LEU A 268 5.91 -7.15 10.70
C LEU A 268 6.26 -5.88 11.47
N THR A 269 7.36 -5.92 12.20
CA THR A 269 7.78 -4.85 13.10
C THR A 269 8.05 -3.51 12.41
N ASP A 270 8.42 -3.52 11.12
CA ASP A 270 8.69 -2.32 10.32
C ASP A 270 7.45 -1.43 10.13
N TYR A 271 6.25 -2.01 10.21
CA TYR A 271 4.98 -1.32 10.05
C TYR A 271 4.51 -0.57 11.28
N TRP A 272 5.23 -0.74 12.40
CA TRP A 272 4.89 -0.06 13.64
C TRP A 272 5.51 1.34 13.67
N ASP A 273 4.68 2.35 13.67
CA ASP A 273 5.07 3.75 13.88
C ASP A 273 3.92 4.53 14.52
N THR A 274 4.23 5.74 14.96
CA THR A 274 3.27 6.68 15.55
C THR A 274 2.85 7.74 14.54
N PRO A 275 1.68 8.40 14.72
CA PRO A 275 1.22 9.44 13.79
C PRO A 275 2.14 10.66 13.69
N GLU A 276 3.01 10.88 14.68
CA GLU A 276 3.97 11.98 14.72
C GLU A 276 5.15 11.76 13.77
N HIS A 277 5.38 10.55 13.31
CA HIS A 277 6.45 10.18 12.36
C HIS A 277 7.81 10.83 12.69
N CYS A 278 8.22 10.83 13.97
CA CYS A 278 9.49 11.42 14.38
C CYS A 278 10.66 10.86 13.56
N VAL A 279 11.67 11.67 13.29
CA VAL A 279 12.90 11.24 12.58
C VAL A 279 13.51 10.04 13.27
N GLU A 280 13.66 10.10 14.61
CA GLU A 280 14.01 8.97 15.46
C GLU A 280 12.88 8.71 16.46
N ASN A 281 12.57 7.45 16.66
CA ASN A 281 11.61 7.05 17.69
C ASN A 281 12.13 5.78 18.39
N PRO A 282 12.50 5.85 19.68
CA PRO A 282 13.07 4.73 20.39
C PRO A 282 12.09 3.54 20.56
N LEU A 283 10.82 3.75 20.28
CA LEU A 283 9.83 2.67 20.23
C LEU A 283 9.84 1.90 18.91
N ARG A 284 10.44 2.43 17.84
CA ARG A 284 10.69 1.65 16.61
C ARG A 284 11.86 0.68 16.83
N GLU A 285 11.96 -0.32 15.97
CA GLU A 285 13.12 -1.21 15.97
C GLU A 285 14.39 -0.46 15.61
N GLN A 286 15.53 -0.97 16.08
CA GLN A 286 16.82 -0.46 15.68
C GLN A 286 17.09 -0.78 14.21
N GLY A 287 17.62 0.17 13.47
CA GLY A 287 18.00 0.02 12.09
C GLY A 287 19.24 -0.88 11.96
N ALA A 288 19.22 -1.80 11.01
CA ALA A 288 20.42 -2.52 10.65
C ALA A 288 21.38 -1.61 9.85
N ALA A 289 22.69 -1.73 10.11
CA ALA A 289 23.69 -1.05 9.29
C ALA A 289 23.57 -1.50 7.82
N LYS A 290 23.64 -0.55 6.87
CA LYS A 290 23.62 -0.85 5.43
C LYS A 290 24.70 -1.85 5.05
N THR A 291 24.33 -2.89 4.30
CA THR A 291 25.26 -3.76 3.62
C THR A 291 25.97 -3.01 2.47
N LYS A 292 27.11 -3.54 2.02
CA LYS A 292 27.80 -2.98 0.83
C LYS A 292 26.91 -3.00 -0.42
N GLN A 293 26.05 -4.03 -0.54
CA GLN A 293 25.13 -4.17 -1.66
C GLN A 293 24.00 -3.12 -1.63
N GLU A 294 23.39 -2.89 -0.47
CA GLU A 294 22.33 -1.87 -0.31
C GLU A 294 22.86 -0.46 -0.58
N ARG A 295 24.15 -0.18 -0.24
CA ARG A 295 24.80 1.08 -0.62
C ARG A 295 25.01 1.22 -2.12
N ALA A 296 25.40 0.14 -2.79
CA ALA A 296 25.61 0.12 -4.24
C ALA A 296 24.29 0.24 -5.01
N GLU A 297 23.19 -0.28 -4.48
CA GLU A 297 21.85 -0.20 -5.05
C GLU A 297 21.17 1.16 -4.79
N GLY A 298 21.86 2.10 -4.11
CA GLY A 298 21.34 3.43 -3.83
C GLY A 298 20.17 3.45 -2.85
N VAL A 299 20.00 2.38 -2.06
CA VAL A 299 19.01 2.34 -0.98
C VAL A 299 19.32 3.48 -0.01
N LYS A 300 18.43 4.46 0.02
CA LYS A 300 18.58 5.62 0.90
C LYS A 300 18.51 5.15 2.35
N ASP A 301 19.64 5.27 3.00
CA ASP A 301 19.87 5.64 4.39
C ASP A 301 19.27 4.84 5.54
N PHE A 302 20.06 3.86 6.00
CA PHE A 302 19.93 3.35 7.37
C PHE A 302 21.16 3.69 8.24
N SER A 303 22.27 4.12 7.63
CA SER A 303 23.54 4.32 8.34
C SER A 303 23.61 5.56 9.23
N ASP A 304 22.72 6.54 9.00
CA ASP A 304 22.72 7.81 9.74
C ASP A 304 21.62 7.87 10.82
N PHE A 305 20.80 6.82 10.94
CA PHE A 305 19.70 6.75 11.87
C PHE A 305 19.78 5.49 12.73
N GLU A 306 19.39 5.63 14.01
CA GLU A 306 19.47 4.55 15.00
C GLU A 306 18.26 3.60 14.92
N THR A 307 17.09 4.12 14.51
CA THR A 307 15.86 3.34 14.41
C THR A 307 15.42 3.14 12.97
N LEU A 308 14.53 2.19 12.71
CA LEU A 308 13.90 2.02 11.39
C LEU A 308 13.20 3.31 10.96
N MET A 309 13.05 3.50 9.64
CA MET A 309 12.42 4.71 9.09
C MET A 309 10.96 4.83 9.54
N PRO A 310 10.43 6.07 9.63
CA PRO A 310 9.01 6.30 9.87
C PRO A 310 8.15 5.61 8.82
N TYR A 311 7.00 5.07 9.25
CA TYR A 311 6.15 4.24 8.41
C TYR A 311 4.69 4.68 8.47
N ARG A 312 4.02 4.78 7.31
CA ARG A 312 2.63 5.22 7.24
C ARG A 312 1.76 4.20 6.54
N ASP A 313 0.68 3.78 7.21
CA ASP A 313 -0.30 2.83 6.68
C ASP A 313 -1.64 2.93 7.45
N TYR A 314 -2.64 2.15 7.03
CA TYR A 314 -3.99 2.19 7.59
C TYR A 314 -4.54 0.80 7.87
N ALA A 315 -5.43 0.73 8.87
CA ALA A 315 -6.29 -0.42 9.11
C ALA A 315 -7.74 0.02 9.27
N CYS A 316 -8.66 -0.70 8.64
CA CYS A 316 -10.09 -0.54 8.87
C CYS A 316 -10.61 -1.74 9.65
N ARG A 317 -11.15 -1.48 10.85
CA ARG A 317 -11.83 -2.44 11.71
C ARG A 317 -13.32 -2.43 11.39
N ILE A 318 -13.87 -3.60 11.14
CA ILE A 318 -15.31 -3.82 10.90
C ILE A 318 -15.87 -4.60 12.08
N GLU A 319 -16.86 -4.05 12.78
CA GLU A 319 -17.53 -4.71 13.90
C GLU A 319 -18.96 -5.07 13.51
N GLY A 320 -19.28 -6.36 13.53
CA GLY A 320 -20.59 -6.87 13.17
C GLY A 320 -21.00 -6.53 11.73
N GLY A 321 -22.08 -7.09 11.26
CA GLY A 321 -22.64 -6.82 9.94
C GLY A 321 -22.18 -7.79 8.86
N ARG A 322 -22.84 -7.68 7.71
CA ARG A 322 -22.73 -8.66 6.62
C ARG A 322 -21.38 -8.62 5.90
N ALA A 323 -20.61 -7.53 6.01
CA ALA A 323 -19.30 -7.44 5.37
C ALA A 323 -18.28 -8.46 5.94
N LEU A 324 -18.52 -9.01 7.12
CA LEU A 324 -17.66 -10.06 7.69
C LEU A 324 -17.82 -11.41 6.95
N ILE A 325 -18.95 -11.66 6.32
CA ILE A 325 -19.22 -12.92 5.61
C ILE A 325 -18.25 -13.08 4.43
N PRO A 326 -18.12 -12.15 3.46
CA PRO A 326 -17.16 -12.30 2.38
C PRO A 326 -15.69 -12.30 2.86
N VAL A 327 -15.35 -11.69 4.00
CA VAL A 327 -14.01 -11.83 4.61
C VAL A 327 -13.78 -13.25 5.09
N HIS A 328 -14.76 -13.86 5.75
CA HIS A 328 -14.71 -15.25 6.19
C HIS A 328 -14.59 -16.20 4.99
N GLU A 329 -15.44 -16.06 3.98
CA GLU A 329 -15.41 -16.88 2.77
C GLU A 329 -14.06 -16.78 2.04
N ASN A 330 -13.48 -15.58 1.97
CA ASN A 330 -12.15 -15.37 1.40
C ASN A 330 -11.08 -16.13 2.18
N PHE A 331 -11.13 -16.08 3.53
CA PHE A 331 -10.20 -16.81 4.37
C PHE A 331 -10.32 -18.33 4.18
N GLU A 332 -11.54 -18.88 4.23
CA GLU A 332 -11.77 -20.33 4.09
C GLU A 332 -11.26 -20.86 2.75
N ARG A 333 -11.56 -20.17 1.65
CA ARG A 333 -11.02 -20.54 0.31
C ARG A 333 -9.50 -20.53 0.27
N ALA A 334 -8.88 -19.51 0.85
CA ALA A 334 -7.43 -19.40 0.90
C ALA A 334 -6.80 -20.49 1.78
N TRP A 335 -7.43 -20.81 2.90
CA TRP A 335 -7.00 -21.86 3.82
C TRP A 335 -7.07 -23.25 3.21
N GLU A 336 -8.16 -23.57 2.51
CA GLU A 336 -8.34 -24.84 1.80
C GLU A 336 -7.28 -25.02 0.71
N ARG A 337 -7.06 -24.01 -0.13
CA ARG A 337 -5.99 -24.04 -1.16
C ARG A 337 -4.61 -24.27 -0.56
N ALA A 338 -4.29 -23.62 0.54
CA ALA A 338 -3.01 -23.83 1.23
C ALA A 338 -2.87 -25.23 1.85
N GLY A 339 -3.96 -25.98 1.99
CA GLY A 339 -3.99 -27.39 2.41
C GLY A 339 -3.80 -28.40 1.28
N GLY A 340 -3.64 -27.94 0.02
CA GLY A 340 -3.44 -28.79 -1.16
C GLY A 340 -4.75 -29.30 -1.79
N ALA A 341 -5.92 -28.97 -1.23
CA ALA A 341 -7.21 -29.24 -1.85
C ALA A 341 -7.60 -28.05 -2.74
N ALA A 342 -7.60 -28.20 -4.05
CA ALA A 342 -8.32 -27.29 -4.91
C ALA A 342 -9.82 -27.45 -4.62
N PRO A 343 -10.53 -26.43 -4.09
CA PRO A 343 -11.94 -26.58 -3.82
C PRO A 343 -12.69 -26.84 -5.13
N ALA A 344 -13.45 -27.91 -5.18
CA ALA A 344 -14.26 -28.28 -6.36
C ALA A 344 -15.31 -27.18 -6.68
N LYS A 345 -15.65 -26.37 -5.68
CA LYS A 345 -16.51 -25.17 -5.78
C LYS A 345 -15.97 -24.11 -4.81
N PRO A 346 -16.11 -22.80 -5.13
CA PRO A 346 -15.79 -21.73 -4.18
C PRO A 346 -16.57 -21.94 -2.87
N TYR A 347 -15.87 -21.84 -1.74
CA TYR A 347 -16.53 -21.89 -0.42
C TYR A 347 -17.54 -20.74 -0.31
N VAL A 348 -18.77 -21.09 0.07
CA VAL A 348 -19.84 -20.14 0.37
C VAL A 348 -20.36 -20.46 1.78
N CYS A 349 -20.47 -19.46 2.62
CA CYS A 349 -21.02 -19.61 3.96
C CYS A 349 -22.54 -19.87 3.88
N SER A 350 -22.93 -21.13 3.94
CA SER A 350 -24.34 -21.55 3.79
C SER A 350 -25.21 -21.17 4.99
N ALA A 351 -24.63 -21.02 6.17
CA ALA A 351 -25.32 -20.68 7.41
C ALA A 351 -24.56 -19.58 8.18
N PRO A 352 -24.61 -18.34 7.71
CA PRO A 352 -23.94 -17.23 8.39
C PRO A 352 -24.59 -16.97 9.77
N PRO A 353 -23.80 -16.53 10.77
CA PRO A 353 -24.31 -16.15 12.07
C PRO A 353 -25.44 -15.10 11.97
N SER A 354 -26.53 -15.32 12.71
CA SER A 354 -27.76 -14.53 12.53
C SER A 354 -27.58 -13.06 12.93
N ALA A 355 -26.71 -12.77 13.91
CA ALA A 355 -26.42 -11.39 14.31
C ALA A 355 -25.77 -10.57 13.19
N LEU A 356 -25.04 -11.22 12.28
CA LEU A 356 -24.45 -10.55 11.11
C LEU A 356 -25.51 -10.18 10.06
N LEU A 357 -26.69 -10.83 10.09
CA LEU A 357 -27.79 -10.61 9.17
C LEU A 357 -28.79 -9.55 9.66
N ARG A 358 -28.54 -8.92 10.80
CA ARG A 358 -29.38 -7.85 11.35
C ARG A 358 -29.71 -6.78 10.31
N LYS A 359 -30.83 -6.10 10.47
CA LYS A 359 -31.16 -4.93 9.67
C LYS A 359 -30.19 -3.79 9.96
N ALA A 360 -29.95 -2.93 8.96
CA ALA A 360 -29.18 -1.73 9.15
C ALA A 360 -29.84 -0.81 10.18
N ALA A 361 -29.03 -0.15 11.00
CA ALA A 361 -29.44 0.82 11.99
C ALA A 361 -28.81 2.19 11.70
N PRO A 362 -29.36 3.28 12.27
CA PRO A 362 -28.71 4.59 12.18
C PRO A 362 -27.25 4.52 12.66
N GLY A 363 -26.34 5.08 11.88
CA GLY A 363 -24.90 5.04 12.16
C GLY A 363 -24.16 3.83 11.56
N ASP A 364 -24.85 2.90 10.92
CA ASP A 364 -24.17 1.84 10.15
C ASP A 364 -23.69 2.36 8.80
N SER A 365 -22.65 1.69 8.29
CA SER A 365 -22.01 2.01 7.01
C SER A 365 -22.35 1.00 5.94
N THR A 366 -22.41 1.47 4.70
CA THR A 366 -22.47 0.64 3.50
C THR A 366 -21.05 0.22 3.11
N VAL A 367 -20.84 -1.08 2.94
CA VAL A 367 -19.53 -1.67 2.68
C VAL A 367 -19.61 -2.71 1.57
N GLN A 368 -18.61 -2.72 0.71
CA GLN A 368 -18.33 -3.81 -0.23
C GLN A 368 -16.90 -4.29 -0.01
N ILE A 369 -16.72 -5.60 0.19
CA ILE A 369 -15.40 -6.24 0.21
C ILE A 369 -15.08 -6.68 -1.22
N VAL A 370 -13.96 -6.22 -1.74
CA VAL A 370 -13.51 -6.47 -3.11
C VAL A 370 -12.12 -7.09 -3.12
N ARG A 371 -11.79 -7.84 -4.18
CA ARG A 371 -10.57 -8.63 -4.23
C ARG A 371 -9.88 -8.56 -5.59
N THR A 372 -8.60 -8.85 -5.59
CA THR A 372 -7.89 -9.42 -6.72
C THR A 372 -7.55 -10.86 -6.35
N GLN A 373 -8.01 -11.83 -7.12
CA GLN A 373 -7.76 -13.24 -6.93
C GLN A 373 -7.68 -13.95 -8.28
N PRO A 374 -6.48 -14.06 -8.89
CA PRO A 374 -6.32 -14.61 -10.24
C PRO A 374 -6.91 -16.02 -10.38
N GLU A 375 -6.74 -16.87 -9.37
CA GLU A 375 -7.25 -18.26 -9.38
C GLU A 375 -8.79 -18.35 -9.38
N GLU A 376 -9.48 -17.24 -9.12
CA GLU A 376 -10.95 -17.15 -9.11
C GLU A 376 -11.48 -16.25 -10.24
N ASP A 377 -10.61 -15.76 -11.12
CA ASP A 377 -10.94 -14.76 -12.15
C ASP A 377 -11.63 -13.51 -11.55
N ASP A 378 -11.16 -13.09 -10.37
CA ASP A 378 -11.74 -12.02 -9.59
C ASP A 378 -10.81 -10.80 -9.58
N PHE A 379 -11.25 -9.72 -10.22
CA PHE A 379 -10.51 -8.45 -10.35
C PHE A 379 -11.37 -7.25 -9.90
N THR A 380 -12.25 -7.47 -8.94
CA THR A 380 -13.19 -6.45 -8.47
C THR A 380 -12.51 -5.24 -7.82
N ILE A 381 -11.26 -5.37 -7.33
CA ILE A 381 -10.46 -4.22 -6.90
C ILE A 381 -10.18 -3.29 -8.07
N LYS A 382 -9.72 -3.82 -9.20
CA LYS A 382 -9.51 -3.03 -10.42
C LYS A 382 -10.80 -2.32 -10.84
N ASP A 383 -11.91 -3.06 -10.86
CA ASP A 383 -13.21 -2.51 -11.21
C ASP A 383 -13.63 -1.37 -10.27
N ILE A 384 -13.43 -1.49 -8.95
CA ILE A 384 -13.71 -0.42 -7.98
C ILE A 384 -12.84 0.82 -8.24
N TYR A 385 -11.54 0.66 -8.47
CA TYR A 385 -10.67 1.80 -8.76
C TYR A 385 -11.11 2.55 -10.01
N PHE A 386 -11.43 1.83 -11.09
CA PHE A 386 -11.89 2.43 -12.34
C PHE A 386 -13.27 3.05 -12.21
N ASN A 387 -14.21 2.39 -11.53
CA ASN A 387 -15.55 2.92 -11.31
C ASN A 387 -15.54 4.17 -10.42
N ALA A 388 -14.84 4.13 -9.29
CA ALA A 388 -14.73 5.27 -8.40
C ALA A 388 -14.06 6.48 -9.07
N THR A 389 -13.01 6.23 -9.87
CA THR A 389 -12.38 7.28 -10.68
C THR A 389 -13.34 7.88 -11.68
N ARG A 390 -14.19 7.07 -12.30
CA ARG A 390 -15.23 7.54 -13.25
C ARG A 390 -16.27 8.43 -12.55
N VAL A 391 -16.70 8.07 -11.35
CA VAL A 391 -17.60 8.89 -10.54
C VAL A 391 -16.92 10.22 -10.19
N ALA A 392 -15.71 10.18 -9.66
CA ALA A 392 -14.94 11.38 -9.32
C ALA A 392 -14.74 12.29 -10.53
N ALA A 393 -14.38 11.71 -11.67
CA ALA A 393 -14.08 12.45 -12.89
C ALA A 393 -15.30 13.17 -13.51
N ALA A 394 -16.52 12.82 -13.14
CA ALA A 394 -17.73 13.54 -13.52
C ALA A 394 -17.94 14.84 -12.71
N GLY A 395 -17.30 14.96 -11.56
CA GLY A 395 -17.47 16.07 -10.61
C GLY A 395 -16.41 17.17 -10.71
N THR A 396 -16.47 18.08 -9.75
CA THR A 396 -15.57 19.24 -9.60
C THR A 396 -14.82 19.23 -8.28
N GLY A 397 -14.89 18.15 -7.54
CA GLY A 397 -14.33 18.04 -6.21
C GLY A 397 -12.87 17.60 -6.20
N TYR A 398 -12.55 16.60 -5.39
CA TYR A 398 -11.19 16.11 -5.25
C TYR A 398 -11.08 14.58 -5.35
N LEU A 399 -9.92 14.13 -5.77
CA LEU A 399 -9.44 12.77 -5.64
C LEU A 399 -8.13 12.79 -4.85
N TYR A 400 -8.08 12.08 -3.74
CA TYR A 400 -6.88 11.89 -2.94
C TYR A 400 -6.42 10.44 -3.04
N MET A 401 -5.19 10.25 -3.48
CA MET A 401 -4.54 8.95 -3.61
C MET A 401 -3.30 8.91 -2.72
N GLU A 402 -3.30 8.08 -1.67
CA GLU A 402 -2.11 7.75 -0.89
C GLU A 402 -1.75 6.30 -1.15
N ASN A 403 -0.63 6.03 -1.83
CA ASN A 403 -0.31 4.69 -2.29
C ASN A 403 1.18 4.43 -2.32
N GLN A 404 1.60 3.22 -1.92
CA GLN A 404 2.98 2.77 -1.96
C GLN A 404 3.55 2.79 -3.38
N TYR A 405 2.76 2.39 -4.38
CA TYR A 405 3.15 2.37 -5.79
C TYR A 405 2.15 3.15 -6.63
N PHE A 406 2.66 4.03 -7.47
CA PHE A 406 1.87 4.78 -8.45
C PHE A 406 2.37 4.42 -9.85
N GLN A 407 2.02 3.20 -10.30
CA GLN A 407 2.66 2.51 -11.41
C GLN A 407 1.64 1.85 -12.36
N TYR A 408 0.45 2.46 -12.49
CA TYR A 408 -0.61 1.93 -13.32
C TYR A 408 -1.10 2.98 -14.32
N GLN A 409 -0.39 3.07 -15.44
CA GLN A 409 -0.65 4.06 -16.49
C GLN A 409 -2.07 4.00 -17.05
N ASP A 410 -2.64 2.79 -17.19
CA ASP A 410 -4.02 2.61 -17.68
C ASP A 410 -5.06 3.33 -16.83
N TRP A 411 -4.83 3.42 -15.52
CA TRP A 411 -5.67 4.21 -14.61
C TRP A 411 -5.57 5.72 -14.89
N ALA A 412 -4.37 6.24 -15.12
CA ALA A 412 -4.15 7.65 -15.43
C ALA A 412 -4.80 8.03 -16.78
N GLU A 413 -4.65 7.18 -17.79
CA GLU A 413 -5.30 7.36 -19.09
C GLU A 413 -6.82 7.30 -18.99
N HIS A 414 -7.36 6.40 -18.15
CA HIS A 414 -8.79 6.30 -17.88
C HIS A 414 -9.33 7.62 -17.30
N LEU A 415 -8.66 8.17 -16.29
CA LEU A 415 -9.02 9.46 -15.70
C LEU A 415 -9.06 10.57 -16.77
N LEU A 416 -8.00 10.69 -17.57
CA LEU A 416 -7.92 11.70 -18.63
C LEU A 416 -9.01 11.51 -19.69
N ALA A 417 -9.28 10.28 -20.11
CA ALA A 417 -10.29 9.98 -21.12
C ALA A 417 -11.70 10.41 -20.68
N ILE A 418 -12.05 10.20 -19.41
CA ILE A 418 -13.33 10.61 -18.85
C ILE A 418 -13.41 12.13 -18.74
N ARG A 419 -12.38 12.76 -18.13
CA ARG A 419 -12.34 14.21 -18.01
C ARG A 419 -12.45 14.92 -19.35
N LYS A 420 -11.78 14.43 -20.38
CA LYS A 420 -11.89 14.96 -21.74
C LYS A 420 -13.34 14.95 -22.26
N LYS A 421 -14.09 13.87 -22.01
CA LYS A 421 -15.51 13.76 -22.39
C LYS A 421 -16.38 14.75 -21.60
N VAL A 422 -16.14 14.85 -20.30
CA VAL A 422 -16.87 15.79 -19.40
C VAL A 422 -16.66 17.22 -19.84
N ILE A 423 -15.42 17.66 -20.04
CA ILE A 423 -15.09 19.02 -20.47
C ILE A 423 -15.64 19.31 -21.89
N ALA A 424 -15.57 18.36 -22.80
CA ALA A 424 -16.15 18.54 -24.12
C ALA A 424 -17.69 18.69 -24.06
N GLY A 425 -18.35 17.94 -23.17
CA GLY A 425 -19.79 18.10 -22.89
C GLY A 425 -20.11 19.46 -22.26
N TRP A 426 -19.36 19.86 -21.23
CA TRP A 426 -19.45 21.16 -20.60
C TRP A 426 -19.36 22.30 -21.61
N ASN A 427 -18.30 22.32 -22.43
CA ASN A 427 -18.08 23.38 -23.42
C ASN A 427 -19.24 23.48 -24.42
N ARG A 428 -19.78 22.33 -24.88
CA ARG A 428 -20.97 22.35 -25.78
C ARG A 428 -22.19 22.97 -25.13
N ASN A 429 -22.44 22.68 -23.86
CA ASN A 429 -23.60 23.21 -23.15
C ASN A 429 -23.40 24.66 -22.72
N CYS A 430 -22.21 25.03 -22.26
CA CYS A 430 -21.90 26.42 -21.90
C CYS A 430 -21.98 27.37 -23.12
N ALA A 431 -21.59 26.91 -24.30
CA ALA A 431 -21.76 27.71 -25.52
C ALA A 431 -23.22 28.07 -25.79
N LYS A 432 -24.20 27.23 -25.42
CA LYS A 432 -25.66 27.52 -25.60
C LYS A 432 -26.15 28.61 -24.68
N ILE A 433 -25.53 28.80 -23.50
CA ILE A 433 -25.95 29.75 -22.46
C ILE A 433 -24.97 30.92 -22.30
N GLY A 434 -24.04 31.07 -23.21
CA GLY A 434 -23.08 32.20 -23.25
C GLY A 434 -22.02 32.21 -22.13
N LYS A 435 -21.77 31.09 -21.45
CA LYS A 435 -20.68 30.97 -20.47
C LYS A 435 -19.37 30.74 -21.16
N THR A 436 -18.28 31.23 -20.55
CA THR A 436 -16.91 31.14 -21.06
C THR A 436 -16.14 29.92 -20.50
N ASN A 437 -14.95 29.64 -21.07
CA ASN A 437 -14.05 28.62 -20.55
C ASN A 437 -13.51 28.90 -19.14
N GLU A 438 -13.68 30.12 -18.61
CA GLU A 438 -13.26 30.50 -17.26
C GLU A 438 -14.11 29.81 -16.18
N ASP A 439 -15.30 29.35 -16.55
CA ASP A 439 -16.21 28.61 -15.66
C ASP A 439 -15.99 27.07 -15.70
N LEU A 440 -14.86 26.58 -16.21
CA LEU A 440 -14.61 25.14 -16.33
C LEU A 440 -14.67 24.42 -14.98
N PRO A 441 -15.29 23.23 -14.92
CA PRO A 441 -15.30 22.41 -13.72
C PRO A 441 -13.93 21.75 -13.49
N VAL A 442 -13.13 22.34 -12.62
CA VAL A 442 -11.79 21.84 -12.28
C VAL A 442 -11.90 20.82 -11.15
N MET A 443 -11.29 19.67 -11.37
CA MET A 443 -11.10 18.60 -10.37
C MET A 443 -9.66 18.62 -9.85
N HIS A 444 -9.48 18.47 -8.54
CA HIS A 444 -8.18 18.49 -7.90
C HIS A 444 -7.72 17.09 -7.53
N VAL A 445 -6.53 16.69 -7.96
CA VAL A 445 -5.95 15.36 -7.70
C VAL A 445 -4.72 15.53 -6.82
N PHE A 446 -4.81 14.97 -5.61
CA PHE A 446 -3.72 14.94 -4.63
C PHE A 446 -3.12 13.53 -4.64
N VAL A 447 -1.86 13.40 -4.99
CA VAL A 447 -1.12 12.14 -5.00
C VAL A 447 -0.03 12.19 -3.94
N VAL A 448 -0.02 11.20 -3.04
CA VAL A 448 0.99 11.07 -1.98
C VAL A 448 1.61 9.68 -2.09
N ILE A 449 2.90 9.65 -2.46
CA ILE A 449 3.63 8.41 -2.76
C ILE A 449 5.05 8.47 -2.18
N PRO A 450 5.70 7.34 -1.88
CA PRO A 450 7.12 7.34 -1.61
C PRO A 450 7.92 7.53 -2.91
N ALA A 451 9.19 7.90 -2.81
CA ALA A 451 10.09 7.73 -3.95
C ALA A 451 10.21 6.23 -4.28
N PRO A 452 10.28 5.82 -5.57
CA PRO A 452 10.42 4.42 -5.95
C PRO A 452 11.50 3.69 -5.14
N GLU A 453 11.21 2.51 -4.59
CA GLU A 453 12.15 1.78 -3.73
C GLU A 453 13.45 1.42 -4.45
N LYS A 454 13.32 0.98 -5.70
CA LYS A 454 14.43 0.54 -6.54
C LYS A 454 14.47 1.32 -7.85
N ALA A 455 15.66 1.49 -8.41
CA ALA A 455 15.82 2.18 -9.68
C ALA A 455 14.98 1.56 -10.81
N GLN A 456 14.84 0.23 -10.85
CA GLN A 456 14.04 -0.47 -11.85
C GLN A 456 12.53 -0.18 -11.78
N MET A 457 12.05 0.38 -10.67
CA MET A 457 10.65 0.80 -10.50
C MET A 457 10.39 2.22 -10.99
N VAL A 458 11.45 3.00 -11.20
CA VAL A 458 11.38 4.39 -11.69
C VAL A 458 10.62 4.50 -13.02
N PRO A 459 10.86 3.65 -14.06
CA PRO A 459 10.15 3.79 -15.33
C PRO A 459 8.62 3.65 -15.24
N ARG A 460 8.11 2.74 -14.41
CA ARG A 460 6.65 2.55 -14.24
C ARG A 460 6.01 3.74 -13.54
N THR A 461 6.68 4.28 -12.51
CA THR A 461 6.23 5.50 -11.83
C THR A 461 6.26 6.69 -12.77
N TYR A 462 7.34 6.82 -13.56
CA TYR A 462 7.46 7.87 -14.58
C TYR A 462 6.32 7.80 -15.61
N ASP A 463 6.01 6.62 -16.15
CA ASP A 463 4.98 6.46 -17.17
C ASP A 463 3.61 6.97 -16.66
N THR A 464 3.25 6.62 -15.42
CA THR A 464 1.99 7.05 -14.81
C THR A 464 1.97 8.57 -14.53
N LEU A 465 3.05 9.09 -13.96
CA LEU A 465 3.17 10.52 -13.66
C LEU A 465 3.24 11.38 -14.93
N ALA A 466 3.98 10.94 -15.95
CA ALA A 466 4.09 11.64 -17.23
C ALA A 466 2.73 11.73 -17.95
N THR A 467 1.92 10.69 -17.88
CA THR A 467 0.54 10.71 -18.39
C THR A 467 -0.29 11.83 -17.75
N LEU A 468 -0.03 12.14 -16.46
CA LEU A 468 -0.67 13.23 -15.73
C LEU A 468 0.12 14.55 -15.77
N GLY A 469 1.10 14.69 -16.65
CA GLY A 469 1.91 15.91 -16.77
C GLY A 469 2.80 16.22 -15.56
N GLN A 470 3.17 15.20 -14.77
CA GLN A 470 3.95 15.34 -13.53
C GLN A 470 5.36 14.72 -13.64
N GLN A 471 5.89 14.56 -14.84
CA GLN A 471 7.23 13.98 -15.09
C GLN A 471 8.38 14.77 -14.46
N ASP A 472 8.19 16.06 -14.19
CA ASP A 472 9.22 16.95 -13.65
C ASP A 472 9.74 16.50 -12.27
N GLY A 473 8.95 15.71 -11.52
CA GLY A 473 9.37 15.09 -10.27
C GLY A 473 10.32 13.90 -10.44
N MET A 474 10.52 13.41 -11.70
CA MET A 474 11.37 12.26 -12.03
C MET A 474 12.61 12.72 -12.82
N THR A 475 13.35 13.65 -12.25
CA THR A 475 14.42 14.41 -12.94
C THR A 475 15.48 13.52 -13.58
N GLY A 476 15.89 12.44 -12.92
CA GLY A 476 16.88 11.51 -13.48
C GLY A 476 16.34 10.72 -14.69
N GLN A 477 15.10 10.28 -14.65
CA GLN A 477 14.49 9.56 -15.76
C GLN A 477 14.25 10.47 -16.97
N VAL A 478 13.79 11.70 -16.76
CA VAL A 478 13.66 12.72 -17.82
C VAL A 478 14.99 12.94 -18.51
N LYS A 479 16.05 13.22 -17.73
CA LYS A 479 17.40 13.47 -18.26
C LYS A 479 17.90 12.28 -19.10
N MET A 480 17.74 11.06 -18.61
CA MET A 480 18.16 9.85 -19.34
C MET A 480 17.41 9.69 -20.67
N ILE A 481 16.09 9.95 -20.68
CA ILE A 481 15.28 9.89 -21.90
C ILE A 481 15.73 10.93 -22.92
N ASP A 482 15.95 12.17 -22.48
CA ASP A 482 16.40 13.27 -23.35
C ASP A 482 17.79 13.00 -23.95
N GLU A 483 18.74 12.53 -23.14
CA GLU A 483 20.08 12.16 -23.61
C GLU A 483 20.05 11.02 -24.63
N ALA A 484 19.20 9.99 -24.40
CA ALA A 484 19.05 8.89 -25.35
C ALA A 484 18.41 9.34 -26.67
N ASN A 485 17.41 10.21 -26.61
CA ASN A 485 16.76 10.80 -27.80
C ASN A 485 17.72 11.69 -28.58
N GLU A 486 18.54 12.51 -27.89
CA GLU A 486 19.56 13.31 -28.55
C GLU A 486 20.62 12.44 -29.23
N LYS A 487 21.10 11.37 -28.57
CA LYS A 487 22.03 10.41 -29.16
C LYS A 487 21.42 9.82 -30.44
N ALA A 488 20.18 9.29 -30.36
CA ALA A 488 19.51 8.71 -31.51
C ALA A 488 19.37 9.69 -32.70
N ARG A 489 19.05 10.98 -32.44
CA ARG A 489 18.99 12.03 -33.47
C ARG A 489 20.35 12.29 -34.12
N ARG A 490 21.43 12.33 -33.31
CA ARG A 490 22.81 12.52 -33.83
C ARG A 490 23.22 11.34 -34.72
N ASP A 491 22.93 10.12 -34.28
CA ASP A 491 23.25 8.90 -35.02
C ASP A 491 22.48 8.81 -36.34
N GLU A 492 21.20 9.22 -36.34
CA GLU A 492 20.38 9.31 -37.55
C GLU A 492 20.92 10.37 -38.50
N ALA A 493 21.28 11.56 -38.00
CA ALA A 493 21.87 12.63 -38.83
C ALA A 493 23.19 12.19 -39.45
N ALA A 494 24.06 11.54 -38.65
CA ALA A 494 25.33 10.99 -39.16
C ALA A 494 25.09 9.93 -40.23
N SER A 495 24.15 9.01 -40.03
CA SER A 495 23.79 8.00 -41.00
C SER A 495 23.29 8.58 -42.34
N LYS A 496 22.43 9.62 -42.29
CA LYS A 496 21.99 10.36 -43.47
C LYS A 496 23.13 11.04 -44.20
N GLN A 497 24.10 11.62 -43.48
CA GLN A 497 25.27 12.26 -44.04
C GLN A 497 26.21 11.23 -44.75
N TYR A 498 26.39 10.05 -44.17
CA TYR A 498 27.16 8.97 -44.78
C TYR A 498 26.47 8.40 -46.02
N ALA A 499 25.17 8.21 -45.98
CA ALA A 499 24.36 7.75 -47.15
C ALA A 499 24.44 8.77 -48.31
N PHE A 500 24.42 10.07 -48.00
CA PHE A 500 24.53 11.11 -49.02
C PHE A 500 25.95 11.18 -49.67
N ARG A 501 27.00 10.74 -48.94
CA ARG A 501 28.37 10.67 -49.43
C ARG A 501 28.68 9.39 -50.24
N GLY A 502 27.70 8.56 -50.55
CA GLY A 502 27.86 7.39 -51.42
C GLY A 502 28.71 6.26 -50.79
N VAL A 503 28.91 6.24 -49.52
CA VAL A 503 29.63 5.15 -48.84
C VAL A 503 28.66 3.97 -48.70
N THR A 504 28.59 3.13 -49.76
CA THR A 504 27.89 1.84 -49.77
C THR A 504 28.74 0.83 -49.00
N GLY A 505 28.29 0.43 -47.79
CA GLY A 505 28.95 -0.65 -47.05
C GLY A 505 28.86 -0.58 -45.52
N MET A 506 28.66 0.58 -44.93
CA MET A 506 28.30 0.73 -43.52
C MET A 506 26.79 0.88 -43.39
N ARG A 507 26.06 -0.21 -43.24
CA ARG A 507 24.79 -0.16 -42.54
C ARG A 507 25.10 0.29 -41.10
N ALA A 508 24.88 1.56 -40.83
CA ALA A 508 24.76 1.96 -39.43
C ALA A 508 23.65 1.06 -38.85
N THR A 509 24.00 0.17 -37.98
CA THR A 509 23.03 -0.56 -37.17
C THR A 509 22.30 0.54 -36.41
N GLN A 510 21.08 0.82 -36.84
CA GLN A 510 20.20 1.70 -36.11
C GLN A 510 19.98 1.03 -34.76
N GLU A 511 20.73 1.44 -33.73
CA GLU A 511 20.49 0.97 -32.39
C GLU A 511 19.04 1.34 -32.05
N THR A 512 18.19 0.33 -31.96
CA THR A 512 16.81 0.53 -31.52
C THR A 512 16.85 1.06 -30.09
N LEU A 513 16.15 2.17 -29.88
CA LEU A 513 16.02 2.71 -28.53
C LEU A 513 15.51 1.63 -27.56
N PRO A 514 16.05 1.56 -26.34
CA PRO A 514 15.52 0.65 -25.31
C PRO A 514 14.01 0.79 -25.16
N ASP A 515 13.29 -0.29 -24.87
CA ASP A 515 11.82 -0.30 -24.77
C ASP A 515 11.28 0.73 -23.78
N VAL A 516 11.98 0.96 -22.68
CA VAL A 516 11.63 2.01 -21.69
C VAL A 516 11.61 3.40 -22.34
N ILE A 517 12.59 3.73 -23.18
CA ILE A 517 12.68 5.03 -23.86
C ILE A 517 11.61 5.13 -24.96
N SER A 518 11.45 4.08 -25.75
CA SER A 518 10.43 4.02 -26.80
C SER A 518 9.02 4.17 -26.23
N THR A 519 8.75 3.55 -25.08
CA THR A 519 7.47 3.67 -24.38
C THR A 519 7.28 5.09 -23.83
N ALA A 520 8.29 5.66 -23.16
CA ALA A 520 8.23 7.02 -22.62
C ALA A 520 8.01 8.08 -23.73
N ASN A 521 8.53 7.85 -24.94
CA ASN A 521 8.33 8.75 -26.08
C ASN A 521 6.91 8.70 -26.65
N ARG A 522 6.16 7.61 -26.43
CA ARG A 522 4.76 7.46 -26.86
C ARG A 522 3.75 8.06 -25.90
N ILE A 523 4.17 8.38 -24.66
CA ILE A 523 3.28 8.98 -23.66
C ILE A 523 2.99 10.42 -24.07
N ASP A 524 1.69 10.75 -24.16
CA ASP A 524 1.25 12.14 -24.23
C ASP A 524 1.49 12.80 -22.86
N LYS A 525 2.35 13.84 -22.83
CA LYS A 525 2.77 14.53 -21.60
C LYS A 525 2.10 15.91 -21.59
N PRO A 526 0.86 16.01 -21.14
CA PRO A 526 0.14 17.27 -21.14
C PRO A 526 0.82 18.28 -20.23
N SER A 527 0.98 19.50 -20.70
CA SER A 527 1.40 20.61 -19.85
C SER A 527 0.31 20.92 -18.81
N LYS A 528 0.67 21.62 -17.73
CA LYS A 528 -0.30 22.05 -16.71
C LYS A 528 -1.48 22.81 -17.33
N LEU A 529 -1.20 23.68 -18.31
CA LEU A 529 -2.21 24.43 -19.03
C LEU A 529 -3.17 23.52 -19.84
N ILE A 530 -2.62 22.49 -20.48
CA ILE A 530 -3.43 21.50 -21.23
C ILE A 530 -4.28 20.68 -20.24
N LEU A 531 -3.71 20.23 -19.12
CA LEU A 531 -4.47 19.53 -18.09
C LEU A 531 -5.67 20.36 -17.61
N GLU A 532 -5.46 21.62 -17.33
CA GLU A 532 -6.51 22.50 -16.86
C GLU A 532 -7.54 22.82 -17.95
N LYS A 533 -7.12 23.27 -19.13
CA LYS A 533 -8.03 23.70 -20.19
C LYS A 533 -8.74 22.56 -20.94
N THR A 534 -8.05 21.43 -21.14
CA THR A 534 -8.58 20.31 -21.92
C THR A 534 -9.27 19.26 -21.06
N TYR A 535 -8.78 19.06 -19.84
CA TYR A 535 -9.26 18.01 -18.94
C TYR A 535 -9.92 18.57 -17.67
N GLY A 536 -9.82 19.88 -17.40
CA GLY A 536 -10.28 20.46 -16.14
C GLY A 536 -9.65 19.78 -14.93
N LEU A 537 -8.34 19.53 -14.99
CA LEU A 537 -7.58 18.84 -13.94
C LEU A 537 -6.43 19.69 -13.42
N GLN A 538 -6.28 19.70 -12.10
CA GLN A 538 -5.06 20.12 -11.42
C GLN A 538 -4.52 18.94 -10.60
N VAL A 539 -3.24 18.62 -10.76
CA VAL A 539 -2.58 17.47 -10.11
C VAL A 539 -1.39 17.94 -9.31
N CYS A 540 -1.25 17.49 -8.07
CA CYS A 540 -0.03 17.66 -7.28
C CYS A 540 0.46 16.31 -6.76
N VAL A 541 1.80 16.17 -6.66
CA VAL A 541 2.45 14.94 -6.20
C VAL A 541 3.37 15.27 -5.05
N ALA A 542 3.12 14.64 -3.91
CA ALA A 542 3.89 14.80 -2.69
C ALA A 542 4.59 13.50 -2.30
N VAL A 543 5.76 13.62 -1.70
CA VAL A 543 6.39 12.61 -0.85
C VAL A 543 6.39 13.14 0.57
N LEU A 544 6.56 12.25 1.56
CA LEU A 544 6.52 12.63 2.97
C LEU A 544 7.91 12.60 3.58
N ASN A 545 8.23 13.66 4.32
CA ASN A 545 9.46 13.76 5.09
C ASN A 545 9.16 14.22 6.52
N ALA A 546 9.75 13.54 7.48
CA ALA A 546 9.86 14.02 8.86
C ALA A 546 11.02 15.01 8.97
N CYS A 547 10.94 15.97 9.89
CA CYS A 547 12.07 16.83 10.22
C CYS A 547 12.22 16.98 11.74
N GLU A 548 13.47 17.03 12.20
CA GLU A 548 13.80 17.15 13.62
C GLU A 548 15.13 17.85 13.79
N PHE A 549 15.24 18.70 14.83
CA PHE A 549 16.51 19.32 15.18
C PHE A 549 17.31 18.41 16.12
N ASN A 550 18.44 17.92 15.64
CA ASN A 550 19.35 17.11 16.47
C ASN A 550 20.20 18.05 17.36
N GLN A 551 19.91 18.08 18.66
CA GLN A 551 20.59 18.94 19.64
C GLN A 551 22.09 18.64 19.76
N ALA A 552 22.47 17.35 19.72
CA ALA A 552 23.86 16.95 19.89
C ALA A 552 24.75 17.38 18.71
N ARG A 553 24.20 17.34 17.49
CA ARG A 553 24.91 17.72 16.26
C ARG A 553 24.62 19.15 15.84
N ARG A 554 23.71 19.85 16.53
CA ARG A 554 23.23 21.21 16.22
C ARG A 554 22.82 21.37 14.74
N GLN A 555 22.12 20.38 14.19
CA GLN A 555 21.68 20.37 12.81
C GLN A 555 20.29 19.79 12.64
N TRP A 556 19.56 20.27 11.63
CA TRP A 556 18.32 19.70 11.21
C TRP A 556 18.57 18.38 10.47
N ARG A 557 17.74 17.39 10.77
CA ARG A 557 17.70 16.10 10.09
C ARG A 557 16.36 15.97 9.39
N TYR A 558 16.40 15.47 8.16
CA TYR A 558 15.21 15.18 7.36
C TYR A 558 15.24 13.71 7.01
N ARG A 559 14.10 13.06 7.12
CA ARG A 559 14.00 11.62 6.85
C ARG A 559 12.71 11.33 6.12
N GLU A 560 12.78 10.54 5.05
CA GLU A 560 11.60 10.09 4.33
C GLU A 560 10.70 9.26 5.27
N ILE A 561 9.39 9.50 5.20
CA ILE A 561 8.37 8.65 5.81
C ILE A 561 7.94 7.68 4.73
N TYR A 562 8.14 6.38 4.97
CA TYR A 562 7.76 5.36 4.01
C TYR A 562 6.25 5.20 3.97
N ILE A 563 5.67 5.51 2.82
CA ILE A 563 4.24 5.37 2.57
C ILE A 563 3.98 3.94 2.10
N HIS A 564 3.29 3.15 2.91
CA HIS A 564 2.83 1.81 2.52
C HIS A 564 1.32 1.74 2.35
N SER A 565 0.63 2.83 2.56
CA SER A 565 -0.82 2.96 2.43
C SER A 565 -1.34 2.61 1.04
N LYS A 566 -2.59 2.19 0.99
CA LYS A 566 -3.37 1.94 -0.21
C LYS A 566 -4.76 2.54 0.01
N LEU A 567 -4.81 3.86 -0.02
CA LEU A 567 -6.00 4.67 0.23
C LEU A 567 -6.36 5.48 -1.01
N LEU A 568 -7.60 5.32 -1.49
CA LEU A 568 -8.25 6.22 -2.43
C LEU A 568 -9.44 6.86 -1.72
N LEU A 569 -9.49 8.19 -1.65
CA LEU A 569 -10.54 8.95 -0.99
C LEU A 569 -11.08 10.00 -1.97
N ILE A 570 -12.40 10.13 -2.08
CA ILE A 570 -13.08 10.97 -3.09
C ILE A 570 -14.22 11.76 -2.46
N ASP A 571 -14.17 13.08 -2.60
CA ASP A 571 -15.26 14.03 -2.39
C ASP A 571 -16.04 13.89 -1.06
N ASP A 572 -15.37 13.46 0.01
CA ASP A 572 -16.03 13.11 1.28
C ASP A 572 -17.21 12.11 1.12
N GLY A 573 -17.31 11.47 -0.03
CA GLY A 573 -18.42 10.56 -0.37
C GLY A 573 -18.02 9.10 -0.55
N PHE A 574 -16.72 8.81 -0.69
CA PHE A 574 -16.24 7.46 -0.93
C PHE A 574 -14.79 7.27 -0.52
N PHE A 575 -14.46 6.09 0.01
CA PHE A 575 -13.08 5.63 0.04
C PHE A 575 -12.95 4.12 -0.13
N THR A 576 -11.79 3.69 -0.64
CA THR A 576 -11.36 2.29 -0.59
C THR A 576 -9.99 2.20 0.07
N LEU A 577 -9.85 1.19 0.91
CA LEU A 577 -8.69 0.95 1.74
C LEU A 577 -8.42 -0.56 1.83
N GLY A 578 -7.16 -0.96 1.77
CA GLY A 578 -6.79 -2.38 1.93
C GLY A 578 -5.36 -2.67 1.55
N SER A 579 -5.14 -3.79 0.88
CA SER A 579 -3.81 -4.29 0.55
C SER A 579 -3.33 -3.95 -0.86
N ALA A 580 -4.22 -3.52 -1.76
CA ALA A 580 -3.93 -3.39 -3.19
C ALA A 580 -3.25 -2.08 -3.57
N ASN A 581 -2.05 -2.17 -4.09
CA ASN A 581 -1.32 -1.04 -4.70
C ASN A 581 -1.91 -0.63 -6.05
N LEU A 582 -1.68 0.63 -6.45
CA LEU A 582 -1.99 1.09 -7.79
C LEU A 582 -0.86 0.71 -8.76
N ASN A 583 -0.75 -0.57 -9.04
CA ASN A 583 0.17 -1.16 -10.00
C ASN A 583 -0.43 -2.39 -10.66
N GLN A 584 0.18 -2.86 -11.75
CA GLN A 584 -0.30 -4.03 -12.48
C GLN A 584 -0.32 -5.29 -11.61
N ARG A 585 0.64 -5.43 -10.68
CA ARG A 585 0.69 -6.58 -9.78
C ARG A 585 -0.57 -6.71 -8.94
N SER A 586 -0.92 -5.68 -8.17
CA SER A 586 -2.11 -5.73 -7.29
C SER A 586 -3.42 -5.75 -8.06
N MET A 587 -3.44 -5.25 -9.32
CA MET A 587 -4.65 -5.25 -10.13
C MET A 587 -4.96 -6.60 -10.80
N VAL A 588 -3.92 -7.42 -11.11
CA VAL A 588 -4.13 -8.66 -11.89
C VAL A 588 -3.21 -9.85 -11.53
N VAL A 589 -2.24 -9.70 -10.63
CA VAL A 589 -1.23 -10.73 -10.32
C VAL A 589 -1.30 -11.21 -8.87
N ASP A 590 -1.12 -10.29 -7.92
CA ASP A 590 -1.11 -10.61 -6.50
C ASP A 590 -2.52 -10.82 -5.97
N SER A 591 -2.71 -11.72 -5.00
CA SER A 591 -4.01 -11.78 -4.36
C SER A 591 -4.15 -10.67 -3.33
N GLU A 592 -5.21 -9.87 -3.45
CA GLU A 592 -5.45 -8.65 -2.68
C GLU A 592 -6.87 -8.62 -2.09
N ILE A 593 -7.06 -7.81 -1.05
CA ILE A 593 -8.37 -7.53 -0.46
C ILE A 593 -8.47 -6.07 -0.05
N ASN A 594 -9.55 -5.41 -0.47
CA ASN A 594 -9.90 -4.04 -0.07
C ASN A 594 -11.33 -3.98 0.47
N LEU A 595 -11.56 -2.98 1.30
CA LEU A 595 -12.88 -2.50 1.68
C LEU A 595 -13.18 -1.25 0.86
N ALA A 596 -14.40 -1.15 0.33
CA ALA A 596 -14.94 0.05 -0.29
C ALA A 596 -16.19 0.51 0.49
N THR A 597 -16.31 1.82 0.73
CA THR A 597 -17.47 2.41 1.44
C THR A 597 -17.80 3.78 0.88
N ASN A 598 -19.10 4.11 0.86
CA ASN A 598 -19.61 5.43 0.50
C ASN A 598 -20.19 6.18 1.71
N ASP A 599 -19.68 5.89 2.91
CA ASP A 599 -20.10 6.59 4.13
C ASP A 599 -19.43 7.96 4.26
N PRO A 600 -20.17 9.07 4.09
CA PRO A 600 -19.59 10.40 4.09
C PRO A 600 -19.02 10.82 5.45
N ARG A 601 -19.52 10.27 6.56
CA ARG A 601 -19.01 10.58 7.91
C ARG A 601 -17.58 10.11 8.05
N HIS A 602 -17.33 8.86 7.70
CA HIS A 602 -15.98 8.26 7.76
C HIS A 602 -15.06 8.88 6.72
N ALA A 603 -15.55 9.16 5.51
CA ALA A 603 -14.75 9.79 4.46
C ALA A 603 -14.31 11.21 4.86
N THR A 604 -15.23 12.04 5.39
CA THR A 604 -14.90 13.39 5.89
C THR A 604 -13.93 13.35 7.06
N GLU A 605 -14.18 12.48 8.05
CA GLU A 605 -13.30 12.35 9.22
C GLU A 605 -11.91 11.92 8.80
N LEU A 606 -11.82 10.91 7.92
CA LEU A 606 -10.54 10.40 7.44
C LEU A 606 -9.76 11.47 6.68
N ARG A 607 -10.40 12.22 5.76
CA ARG A 607 -9.76 13.33 5.06
C ARG A 607 -9.22 14.36 6.04
N LYS A 608 -10.04 14.84 6.95
CA LYS A 608 -9.64 15.88 7.92
C LYS A 608 -8.45 15.40 8.76
N ARG A 609 -8.50 14.19 9.31
CA ARG A 609 -7.39 13.63 10.10
C ARG A 609 -6.12 13.49 9.27
N VAL A 610 -6.23 12.93 8.07
CA VAL A 610 -5.07 12.68 7.17
C VAL A 610 -4.45 14.01 6.74
N TRP A 611 -5.23 14.93 6.19
CA TRP A 611 -4.69 16.17 5.64
C TRP A 611 -4.16 17.12 6.72
N SER A 612 -4.78 17.14 7.91
CA SER A 612 -4.24 17.88 9.07
C SER A 612 -2.86 17.37 9.47
N GLN A 613 -2.65 16.05 9.48
CA GLN A 613 -1.34 15.46 9.79
C GLN A 613 -0.30 15.80 8.71
N LEU A 614 -0.69 15.70 7.44
CA LEU A 614 0.25 15.86 6.32
C LEU A 614 0.64 17.31 6.07
N ALA A 615 -0.32 18.24 6.17
CA ALA A 615 -0.18 19.61 5.68
C ALA A 615 -0.63 20.69 6.68
N THR A 616 -0.82 20.34 7.94
CA THR A 616 -1.33 21.17 9.03
C THR A 616 -2.86 21.32 9.06
N GLU A 617 -3.40 21.66 10.23
CA GLU A 617 -4.85 21.80 10.47
C GLU A 617 -5.53 22.79 9.52
N LYS A 618 -4.85 23.86 9.13
CA LYS A 618 -5.38 24.89 8.22
C LYS A 618 -5.55 24.39 6.77
N ASN A 619 -4.95 23.26 6.43
CA ASN A 619 -4.89 22.70 5.09
C ASN A 619 -5.63 21.35 4.98
N ASN A 620 -6.65 21.16 5.82
CA ASN A 620 -7.41 19.89 5.87
C ASN A 620 -8.62 19.84 4.93
N GLY A 621 -8.83 20.84 4.09
CA GLY A 621 -9.93 20.87 3.12
C GLY A 621 -11.25 21.40 3.67
N GLY A 622 -11.33 21.85 4.93
CA GLY A 622 -12.54 22.46 5.51
C GLY A 622 -13.79 21.57 5.40
N ASN A 623 -14.83 22.08 4.78
CA ASN A 623 -16.08 21.36 4.49
C ASN A 623 -16.12 20.75 3.08
N ALA A 624 -14.96 20.68 2.41
CA ALA A 624 -14.81 20.15 1.06
C ALA A 624 -15.65 20.87 -0.02
N THR A 625 -15.99 22.15 0.21
CA THR A 625 -16.56 22.96 -0.87
C THR A 625 -15.55 23.14 -2.00
N PRO A 626 -15.97 23.32 -3.27
CA PRO A 626 -15.03 23.50 -4.38
C PRO A 626 -13.97 24.57 -4.12
N GLN A 627 -14.35 25.70 -3.52
CA GLN A 627 -13.43 26.79 -3.18
C GLN A 627 -12.44 26.40 -2.06
N GLU A 628 -12.89 25.66 -1.03
CA GLU A 628 -12.01 25.21 0.05
C GLU A 628 -11.00 24.15 -0.45
N ILE A 629 -11.43 23.28 -1.36
CA ILE A 629 -10.55 22.30 -1.99
C ILE A 629 -9.52 22.97 -2.89
N GLU A 630 -9.91 23.92 -3.73
CA GLU A 630 -9.00 24.71 -4.56
C GLU A 630 -7.97 25.47 -3.70
N ASN A 631 -8.44 26.15 -2.65
CA ASN A 631 -7.56 26.85 -1.72
C ASN A 631 -6.57 25.88 -1.03
N THR A 632 -7.07 24.74 -0.62
CA THR A 632 -6.23 23.69 0.00
C THR A 632 -5.19 23.15 -0.98
N PHE A 633 -5.60 22.88 -2.23
CA PHE A 633 -4.67 22.44 -3.27
C PHE A 633 -3.55 23.46 -3.50
N ASN A 634 -3.90 24.73 -3.66
CA ASN A 634 -2.93 25.80 -3.84
C ASN A 634 -2.02 25.98 -2.63
N ASN A 635 -2.54 25.77 -1.42
CA ASN A 635 -1.75 25.81 -0.18
C ASN A 635 -0.80 24.61 -0.10
N TRP A 636 -1.23 23.40 -0.48
CA TRP A 636 -0.35 22.23 -0.53
C TRP A 636 0.83 22.45 -1.49
N VAL A 637 0.57 22.94 -2.70
CA VAL A 637 1.63 23.24 -3.69
C VAL A 637 2.63 24.26 -3.12
N ARG A 638 2.14 25.34 -2.48
CA ARG A 638 3.00 26.34 -1.84
C ARG A 638 3.79 25.77 -0.67
N LEU A 639 3.13 24.95 0.18
CA LEU A 639 3.75 24.33 1.35
C LEU A 639 4.85 23.34 0.95
N MET A 640 4.59 22.49 -0.05
CA MET A 640 5.60 21.58 -0.58
C MET A 640 6.85 22.34 -1.06
N LYS A 641 6.68 23.39 -1.83
CA LYS A 641 7.79 24.24 -2.28
C LYS A 641 8.54 24.86 -1.09
N LYS A 642 7.83 25.47 -0.15
CA LYS A 642 8.41 26.08 1.06
C LYS A 642 9.22 25.05 1.87
N ASN A 643 8.69 23.85 2.06
CA ASN A 643 9.38 22.78 2.78
C ASN A 643 10.65 22.32 2.03
N LYS A 644 10.59 22.22 0.69
CA LYS A 644 11.77 21.91 -0.13
C LYS A 644 12.85 22.99 -0.02
N ASP A 645 12.46 24.27 -0.04
CA ASP A 645 13.37 25.38 0.12
C ASP A 645 14.03 25.38 1.52
N ARG A 646 13.27 25.06 2.57
CA ARG A 646 13.75 24.87 3.94
C ARG A 646 14.77 23.74 4.06
N GLN A 647 14.54 22.61 3.40
CA GLN A 647 15.50 21.51 3.36
C GLN A 647 16.84 21.89 2.72
N LYS A 648 16.81 22.79 1.73
CA LYS A 648 17.99 23.27 0.99
C LYS A 648 18.63 24.53 1.60
N SER A 649 18.01 25.12 2.62
CA SER A 649 18.46 26.38 3.22
C SER A 649 19.87 26.25 3.82
N SER A 650 20.73 27.21 3.50
CA SER A 650 22.04 27.41 4.11
C SER A 650 21.98 28.27 5.38
N SER A 651 20.79 28.75 5.77
CA SER A 651 20.61 29.60 6.96
C SER A 651 21.15 28.92 8.23
N THR A 652 21.72 29.70 9.11
CA THR A 652 22.12 29.25 10.46
C THR A 652 20.96 29.31 11.46
N ASP A 653 19.86 30.00 11.12
CA ASP A 653 18.66 30.04 11.96
C ASP A 653 17.89 28.73 11.89
N PRO A 654 17.69 28.05 13.01
CA PRO A 654 16.92 26.82 13.05
C PRO A 654 15.48 26.93 12.50
N VAL A 655 14.84 28.09 12.67
CA VAL A 655 13.45 28.32 12.21
C VAL A 655 13.34 28.25 10.71
N ASP A 656 14.38 28.70 9.98
CA ASP A 656 14.41 28.70 8.50
C ASP A 656 14.50 27.29 7.90
N LYS A 657 14.77 26.28 8.72
CA LYS A 657 14.94 24.88 8.30
C LYS A 657 13.80 23.97 8.79
N GLN A 658 12.96 24.45 9.70
CA GLN A 658 11.86 23.67 10.21
C GLN A 658 10.73 23.56 9.19
N MET A 659 10.39 22.33 8.79
CA MET A 659 9.23 22.06 7.93
C MET A 659 7.90 22.23 8.70
N GLU A 660 6.86 22.56 7.97
CA GLU A 660 5.48 22.52 8.43
C GLU A 660 4.76 21.30 7.80
N GLY A 661 4.20 20.41 8.62
CA GLY A 661 3.69 19.15 8.14
C GLY A 661 4.79 18.27 7.54
N PHE A 662 4.43 17.35 6.67
CA PHE A 662 5.35 16.34 6.14
C PHE A 662 5.53 16.41 4.62
N ILE A 663 4.66 17.15 3.89
CA ILE A 663 4.65 17.13 2.43
C ILE A 663 5.82 17.92 1.83
N VAL A 664 6.51 17.27 0.88
CA VAL A 664 7.51 17.89 0.00
C VAL A 664 7.27 17.42 -1.44
N PRO A 665 7.69 18.16 -2.49
CA PRO A 665 7.49 17.69 -3.85
C PRO A 665 8.36 16.47 -4.14
N LEU A 666 7.85 15.56 -4.95
CA LEU A 666 8.65 14.45 -5.48
C LEU A 666 9.84 15.01 -6.28
N ASP A 667 11.03 14.48 -6.02
CA ASP A 667 12.27 14.83 -6.72
C ASP A 667 13.19 13.61 -6.75
N ASP A 668 13.02 12.74 -7.76
CA ASP A 668 13.81 11.52 -7.92
C ASP A 668 14.86 11.68 -9.03
N GLY A 669 16.12 11.78 -8.63
CA GLY A 669 17.27 11.88 -9.53
C GLY A 669 17.76 10.55 -10.12
N ARG A 670 17.07 9.42 -9.82
CA ARG A 670 17.44 8.11 -10.34
C ARG A 670 16.78 7.84 -11.69
N SER A 671 17.39 6.93 -12.44
CA SER A 671 16.87 6.46 -13.74
C SER A 671 17.14 4.97 -13.93
N SER A 672 16.39 4.34 -14.83
CA SER A 672 16.62 2.96 -15.25
C SER A 672 16.11 2.73 -16.67
N THR A 673 16.84 1.91 -17.42
CA THR A 673 16.39 1.33 -18.70
C THR A 673 15.74 -0.06 -18.53
N ILE A 674 15.71 -0.57 -17.30
CA ILE A 674 15.07 -1.83 -16.93
C ILE A 674 13.76 -1.49 -16.23
N ARG A 675 12.67 -2.08 -16.67
CA ARG A 675 11.33 -1.91 -16.11
C ARG A 675 11.02 -3.08 -15.18
N PHE A 676 10.59 -2.76 -13.94
CA PHE A 676 10.13 -3.73 -12.96
C PHE A 676 9.13 -3.04 -12.01
N GLY A 677 7.94 -3.66 -11.77
CA GLY A 677 6.97 -3.06 -10.84
C GLY A 677 5.61 -3.74 -10.84
#